data_8679ad7a757bd9adf52a5eaa094b6375
#
_entry.id   8679ad7a757bd9adf52a5eaa094b6375
#
_cell.length_a   1.000
_cell.length_b   1.000
_cell.length_c   1.000
_cell.angle_alpha   90.00
_cell.angle_beta   90.00
_cell.angle_gamma   90.00
#
_symmetry.space_group_name_H-M   'P 1'
#
loop_
_entity.id
_entity.type
_entity.pdbx_description
1 polymer ?
#
loop_
_entity_poly.entity_id
_entity_poly.type
_entity_poly.pdbx_seq_one_letter_code
_entity_poly.pdbx_strand_id
1 'polypeptide(L)'
;ICIKVETHNHPSAIEPYGGAATGLGGVIRDVLGTGLGAKPIANLDVFCVGNPDTPAADLPPGVIPPQRLLAGVVAGVRDYGNRMGIPTIAGAVAFHPGYLCNPLVFCGTVGIMPRNSANAEVKAGDLVVVAGGRTGRDGIHGATFSSIELTSDSEAQSGGSVQIGHAINEKVLVEFILEASRQRLFRAITDCGAGGLSSAVGEMGAILGATVDLDRVPLKYEGLSATEVWISEAQERMVLAVAPGDWEKLARVAADEGVEATAIGTFTGDGRIDLKWQGRVAGSLDCHFLHEGRPRQRLPSRYVPLPATAPVWSREAASLGATLLDILAAPDVASKEWIIRQYDHEVQGCSVVKPLLGPGEGPADATVVRGVLGRDRGIALGVGLRHRIGPLDPWQMAAGGIVEAVANVVATGADPDRIALLDNFCWGDTRRPESLGTLVEACRACHDVAVDLGSPFVSGKDSLNNVFAWTDAAGKPRELSIPPTLLATAMGQVDDVRRVVTPDLKRPGNRLAVIGLTRDDLAGSQLEALGVVTGGQVPRIDAPSCRETFRRLARAIRDGGIIACHDISDGGLLAAVAEMAIGGGIGATIDLGKVPALLGGAQGRHADLTIAFTETPCRFVCEVAPESATRMGEWLDGIPWAWVGEVVTAPELSITGCFGAEESVKLDRLARAWRSRKTSS
;
A
#
# COMPACT_ATOMS: atom_id res chain seq x y z
N ILE A 1 3.60 -13.17 -12.61
CA ILE A 1 3.68 -12.31 -11.43
C ILE A 1 2.28 -12.26 -10.85
N CYS A 2 2.14 -12.35 -9.55
CA CYS A 2 0.94 -12.07 -8.80
C CYS A 2 1.24 -11.08 -7.67
N ILE A 3 0.21 -10.42 -7.18
CA ILE A 3 0.30 -9.49 -6.06
C ILE A 3 -1.03 -9.52 -5.31
N LYS A 4 -0.97 -9.44 -4.00
CA LYS A 4 -2.11 -9.32 -3.11
C LYS A 4 -1.89 -8.19 -2.12
N VAL A 5 -2.95 -7.48 -1.81
CA VAL A 5 -3.00 -6.47 -0.73
C VAL A 5 -4.17 -6.75 0.19
N GLU A 6 -4.02 -6.40 1.47
CA GLU A 6 -5.01 -6.62 2.52
C GLU A 6 -4.93 -5.50 3.55
N THR A 7 -5.96 -5.38 4.39
CA THR A 7 -5.98 -4.47 5.54
C THR A 7 -6.19 -5.23 6.83
N HIS A 8 -5.50 -4.81 7.89
CA HIS A 8 -5.66 -5.38 9.22
C HIS A 8 -5.88 -4.29 10.29
N ASN A 9 -6.85 -3.41 10.02
CA ASN A 9 -7.09 -2.16 10.77
C ASN A 9 -7.55 -2.40 12.21
N HIS A 10 -8.72 -2.97 12.41
CA HIS A 10 -9.33 -3.17 13.74
C HIS A 10 -8.47 -4.05 14.66
N PRO A 11 -7.92 -5.20 14.22
CA PRO A 11 -7.01 -5.97 15.06
C PRO A 11 -5.77 -5.18 15.48
N SER A 12 -5.20 -4.37 14.58
CA SER A 12 -4.03 -3.52 14.89
C SER A 12 -4.37 -2.34 15.82
N ALA A 13 -5.61 -1.86 15.83
CA ALA A 13 -6.07 -0.83 16.75
C ALA A 13 -6.07 -1.34 18.21
N ILE A 14 -6.32 -2.64 18.42
CA ILE A 14 -6.39 -3.29 19.74
C ILE A 14 -5.05 -3.87 20.16
N GLU A 15 -4.43 -4.65 19.28
CA GLU A 15 -3.13 -5.29 19.49
C GLU A 15 -2.21 -5.00 18.28
N PRO A 16 -1.46 -3.89 18.30
CA PRO A 16 -0.72 -3.42 17.13
C PRO A 16 0.29 -4.42 16.59
N TYR A 17 1.02 -5.12 17.46
CA TYR A 17 2.03 -6.09 17.07
C TYR A 17 1.41 -7.33 16.42
N GLY A 18 0.49 -7.98 17.10
CA GLY A 18 -0.18 -9.20 16.62
C GLY A 18 -1.05 -8.94 15.41
N GLY A 19 -1.79 -7.82 15.41
CA GLY A 19 -2.63 -7.40 14.29
C GLY A 19 -1.83 -7.19 13.00
N ALA A 20 -0.74 -6.44 13.07
CA ALA A 20 0.11 -6.19 11.90
C ALA A 20 0.87 -7.45 11.43
N ALA A 21 1.38 -8.25 12.37
CA ALA A 21 2.05 -9.51 12.05
C ALA A 21 1.12 -10.47 11.29
N THR A 22 -0.11 -10.63 11.76
CA THR A 22 -1.13 -11.48 11.12
C THR A 22 -1.54 -10.93 9.75
N GLY A 23 -1.66 -9.61 9.61
CA GLY A 23 -1.96 -8.98 8.32
C GLY A 23 -0.92 -9.29 7.26
N LEU A 24 0.37 -9.21 7.61
CA LEU A 24 1.45 -9.57 6.70
C LEU A 24 1.46 -11.06 6.36
N GLY A 25 1.27 -11.94 7.37
CA GLY A 25 1.17 -13.39 7.14
C GLY A 25 0.02 -13.73 6.18
N GLY A 26 -1.14 -13.07 6.30
CA GLY A 26 -2.28 -13.26 5.42
C GLY A 26 -1.93 -13.03 3.95
N VAL A 27 -1.33 -11.89 3.59
CA VAL A 27 -0.98 -11.58 2.19
C VAL A 27 0.12 -12.47 1.62
N ILE A 28 1.02 -12.99 2.46
CA ILE A 28 2.02 -13.99 2.05
C ILE A 28 1.32 -15.30 1.68
N ARG A 29 0.36 -15.77 2.49
CA ARG A 29 -0.43 -16.98 2.20
C ARG A 29 -1.31 -16.82 0.96
N ASP A 30 -1.95 -15.67 0.77
CA ASP A 30 -2.72 -15.36 -0.46
C ASP A 30 -1.86 -15.54 -1.72
N VAL A 31 -0.64 -14.99 -1.68
CA VAL A 31 0.32 -15.17 -2.79
C VAL A 31 0.68 -16.64 -2.95
N LEU A 32 1.00 -17.33 -1.86
CA LEU A 32 1.32 -18.75 -1.87
C LEU A 32 0.15 -19.60 -2.40
N GLY A 33 -1.10 -19.20 -2.12
CA GLY A 33 -2.33 -19.81 -2.62
C GLY A 33 -2.69 -19.48 -4.07
N THR A 34 -1.89 -18.66 -4.77
CA THR A 34 -2.19 -18.26 -6.13
C THR A 34 -1.77 -19.32 -7.15
N GLY A 35 -2.70 -19.77 -8.01
CA GLY A 35 -2.47 -20.78 -9.02
C GLY A 35 -2.10 -22.13 -8.42
N LEU A 36 -0.93 -22.65 -8.76
CA LEU A 36 -0.34 -23.86 -8.18
C LEU A 36 0.84 -23.53 -7.24
N GLY A 37 0.74 -22.44 -6.49
CA GLY A 37 1.76 -21.97 -5.56
C GLY A 37 2.71 -20.95 -6.18
N ALA A 38 2.58 -19.69 -5.80
CA ALA A 38 3.52 -18.64 -6.18
C ALA A 38 4.55 -18.42 -5.07
N LYS A 39 5.81 -18.19 -5.44
CA LYS A 39 6.88 -17.87 -4.49
C LYS A 39 6.80 -16.40 -4.09
N PRO A 40 6.61 -16.05 -2.80
CA PRO A 40 6.69 -14.68 -2.32
C PRO A 40 8.12 -14.12 -2.48
N ILE A 41 8.24 -12.92 -3.05
CA ILE A 41 9.55 -12.29 -3.35
C ILE A 41 9.74 -10.89 -2.78
N ALA A 42 8.65 -10.21 -2.42
CA ALA A 42 8.72 -8.87 -1.83
C ALA A 42 7.44 -8.53 -1.09
N ASN A 43 7.56 -7.79 0.01
CA ASN A 43 6.45 -7.20 0.76
C ASN A 43 6.45 -5.68 0.61
N LEU A 44 5.28 -5.09 0.81
CA LEU A 44 5.06 -3.65 0.95
C LEU A 44 4.05 -3.39 2.07
N ASP A 45 4.24 -2.31 2.83
CA ASP A 45 3.38 -2.00 3.96
C ASP A 45 3.14 -0.49 4.07
N VAL A 46 1.88 -0.07 4.26
CA VAL A 46 1.51 1.34 4.43
C VAL A 46 0.72 1.51 5.72
N PHE A 47 1.07 2.53 6.51
CA PHE A 47 0.43 2.80 7.80
C PHE A 47 -0.17 4.20 7.81
N CYS A 48 -1.46 4.31 8.19
CA CYS A 48 -2.10 5.59 8.44
C CYS A 48 -2.48 5.67 9.91
N VAL A 49 -1.94 6.65 10.61
CA VAL A 49 -2.09 6.78 12.07
C VAL A 49 -2.45 8.21 12.48
N GLY A 50 -2.91 8.37 13.73
CA GLY A 50 -3.10 9.68 14.33
C GLY A 50 -1.82 10.50 14.40
N ASN A 51 -1.94 11.82 14.61
CA ASN A 51 -0.75 12.65 14.76
C ASN A 51 0.12 12.14 15.93
N PRO A 52 1.42 11.87 15.72
CA PRO A 52 2.32 11.37 16.76
C PRO A 52 2.46 12.30 17.95
N ASP A 53 2.24 13.59 17.76
CA ASP A 53 2.33 14.62 18.81
C ASP A 53 1.01 14.82 19.58
N THR A 54 0.00 13.97 19.39
CA THR A 54 -1.28 14.05 20.11
C THR A 54 -1.07 13.86 21.61
N PRO A 55 -1.44 14.87 22.45
CA PRO A 55 -1.29 14.75 23.91
C PRO A 55 -2.11 13.59 24.48
N ALA A 56 -1.56 12.90 25.49
CA ALA A 56 -2.25 11.77 26.11
C ALA A 56 -3.60 12.18 26.74
N ALA A 57 -3.76 13.43 27.16
CA ALA A 57 -5.01 13.95 27.72
C ALA A 57 -6.13 14.11 26.67
N ASP A 58 -5.78 14.16 25.39
CA ASP A 58 -6.73 14.34 24.29
C ASP A 58 -7.17 13.00 23.67
N LEU A 59 -6.62 11.88 24.16
CA LEU A 59 -6.97 10.54 23.69
C LEU A 59 -8.32 10.09 24.23
N PRO A 60 -9.22 9.58 23.38
CA PRO A 60 -10.43 8.89 23.84
C PRO A 60 -10.08 7.66 24.70
N PRO A 61 -10.97 7.25 25.62
CA PRO A 61 -10.77 6.03 26.41
C PRO A 61 -10.54 4.79 25.51
N GLY A 62 -9.57 3.95 25.87
CA GLY A 62 -9.23 2.73 25.12
C GLY A 62 -8.38 2.94 23.88
N VAL A 63 -8.04 4.18 23.51
CA VAL A 63 -7.21 4.48 22.34
C VAL A 63 -5.71 4.43 22.70
N ILE A 64 -4.97 3.64 21.95
CA ILE A 64 -3.50 3.52 22.10
C ILE A 64 -2.84 4.80 21.56
N PRO A 65 -1.87 5.41 22.29
CA PRO A 65 -1.13 6.57 21.77
C PRO A 65 -0.50 6.29 20.40
N PRO A 66 -0.63 7.23 19.41
CA PRO A 66 -0.20 6.99 18.03
C PRO A 66 1.26 6.52 17.88
N GLN A 67 2.19 7.07 18.68
CA GLN A 67 3.59 6.64 18.66
C GLN A 67 3.76 5.17 19.10
N ARG A 68 3.08 4.77 20.19
CA ARG A 68 3.12 3.39 20.70
C ARG A 68 2.46 2.43 19.70
N LEU A 69 1.33 2.84 19.11
CA LEU A 69 0.63 2.06 18.09
C LEU A 69 1.54 1.83 16.88
N LEU A 70 2.12 2.89 16.32
CA LEU A 70 3.00 2.80 15.16
C LEU A 70 4.23 1.92 15.45
N ALA A 71 4.85 2.07 16.61
CA ALA A 71 5.98 1.23 17.01
C ALA A 71 5.60 -0.26 17.08
N GLY A 72 4.41 -0.58 17.62
CA GLY A 72 3.89 -1.95 17.66
C GLY A 72 3.62 -2.53 16.27
N VAL A 73 2.97 -1.76 15.39
CA VAL A 73 2.70 -2.15 14.00
C VAL A 73 4.00 -2.42 13.24
N VAL A 74 4.97 -1.49 13.32
CA VAL A 74 6.29 -1.63 12.69
C VAL A 74 7.00 -2.89 13.19
N ALA A 75 6.97 -3.16 14.50
CA ALA A 75 7.60 -4.34 15.08
C ALA A 75 6.90 -5.64 14.62
N GLY A 76 5.57 -5.66 14.52
CA GLY A 76 4.81 -6.81 14.02
C GLY A 76 5.18 -7.19 12.59
N VAL A 77 5.19 -6.21 11.68
CA VAL A 77 5.63 -6.39 10.28
C VAL A 77 7.09 -6.83 10.22
N ARG A 78 7.99 -6.16 10.96
CA ARG A 78 9.41 -6.53 11.04
C ARG A 78 9.59 -8.00 11.40
N ASP A 79 9.03 -8.40 12.51
CA ASP A 79 9.29 -9.72 13.07
C ASP A 79 8.69 -10.84 12.21
N TYR A 80 7.57 -10.57 11.54
CA TYR A 80 7.00 -11.55 10.62
C TYR A 80 7.80 -11.60 9.31
N GLY A 81 7.97 -10.49 8.62
CA GLY A 81 8.65 -10.41 7.32
C GLY A 81 10.10 -10.86 7.36
N ASN A 82 10.88 -10.40 8.36
CA ASN A 82 12.29 -10.78 8.52
C ASN A 82 12.44 -12.28 8.78
N ARG A 83 11.58 -12.89 9.63
CA ARG A 83 11.61 -14.33 9.90
C ARG A 83 11.19 -15.18 8.70
N MET A 84 10.31 -14.65 7.84
CA MET A 84 9.97 -15.31 6.58
C MET A 84 11.10 -15.25 5.55
N GLY A 85 12.06 -14.33 5.71
CA GLY A 85 13.12 -14.09 4.75
C GLY A 85 12.59 -13.51 3.44
N ILE A 86 11.52 -12.69 3.51
CA ILE A 86 10.93 -11.97 2.38
C ILE A 86 11.21 -10.48 2.59
N PRO A 87 11.84 -9.79 1.61
CA PRO A 87 12.22 -8.40 1.80
C PRO A 87 10.98 -7.48 1.82
N THR A 88 10.86 -6.63 2.85
CA THR A 88 9.90 -5.52 2.86
C THR A 88 10.56 -4.30 2.22
N ILE A 89 10.18 -4.01 0.97
CA ILE A 89 10.94 -3.09 0.10
C ILE A 89 10.27 -1.75 -0.12
N ALA A 90 8.95 -1.65 0.01
CA ALA A 90 8.18 -0.44 -0.28
C ALA A 90 7.20 -0.16 0.86
N GLY A 91 6.78 1.09 0.96
CA GLY A 91 5.75 1.50 1.91
C GLY A 91 5.67 3.00 2.09
N ALA A 92 4.72 3.44 2.92
CA ALA A 92 4.53 4.82 3.30
C ALA A 92 3.96 4.92 4.71
N VAL A 93 4.08 6.09 5.34
CA VAL A 93 3.38 6.40 6.60
C VAL A 93 2.70 7.75 6.46
N ALA A 94 1.39 7.77 6.66
CA ALA A 94 0.57 8.97 6.62
C ALA A 94 -0.01 9.30 8.00
N PHE A 95 -0.12 10.59 8.29
CA PHE A 95 -0.62 11.08 9.57
C PHE A 95 -1.82 11.99 9.39
N HIS A 96 -2.93 11.67 10.08
CA HIS A 96 -4.12 12.50 10.05
C HIS A 96 -4.91 12.33 11.36
N PRO A 97 -5.50 13.41 11.93
CA PRO A 97 -6.29 13.30 13.16
C PRO A 97 -7.42 12.27 13.08
N GLY A 98 -8.02 12.08 11.91
CA GLY A 98 -9.09 11.11 11.68
C GLY A 98 -8.67 9.65 11.85
N TYR A 99 -7.38 9.32 11.79
CA TYR A 99 -6.88 7.95 12.03
C TYR A 99 -6.55 7.67 13.51
N LEU A 100 -6.84 8.63 14.41
CA LEU A 100 -6.47 8.52 15.83
C LEU A 100 -7.03 7.25 16.49
N CYS A 101 -8.29 6.95 16.22
CA CYS A 101 -8.99 5.83 16.85
C CYS A 101 -9.08 4.58 15.96
N ASN A 102 -8.95 4.75 14.66
CA ASN A 102 -8.94 3.69 13.66
C ASN A 102 -7.72 3.86 12.76
N PRO A 103 -6.56 3.30 13.14
CA PRO A 103 -5.39 3.25 12.27
C PRO A 103 -5.68 2.38 11.04
N LEU A 104 -5.03 2.69 9.93
CA LEU A 104 -5.05 1.82 8.76
C LEU A 104 -3.70 1.12 8.66
N VAL A 105 -3.75 -0.19 8.52
CA VAL A 105 -2.57 -1.04 8.36
C VAL A 105 -2.78 -1.85 7.10
N PHE A 106 -2.08 -1.45 6.05
CA PHE A 106 -2.09 -2.10 4.75
C PHE A 106 -0.85 -2.96 4.62
N CYS A 107 -1.04 -4.21 4.21
CA CYS A 107 0.04 -5.14 3.89
C CYS A 107 -0.12 -5.62 2.45
N GLY A 108 1.00 -5.89 1.78
CA GLY A 108 0.98 -6.44 0.43
C GLY A 108 2.18 -7.33 0.18
N THR A 109 1.99 -8.32 -0.70
CA THR A 109 3.04 -9.26 -1.09
C THR A 109 3.01 -9.51 -2.59
N VAL A 110 4.18 -9.51 -3.21
CA VAL A 110 4.40 -9.87 -4.61
C VAL A 110 4.95 -11.28 -4.69
N GLY A 111 4.43 -12.06 -5.64
CA GLY A 111 4.91 -13.40 -5.93
C GLY A 111 5.18 -13.66 -7.40
N ILE A 112 5.96 -14.70 -7.65
CA ILE A 112 6.26 -15.20 -8.99
C ILE A 112 5.97 -16.70 -9.09
N MET A 113 5.52 -17.12 -10.26
CA MET A 113 5.30 -18.52 -10.58
C MET A 113 5.62 -18.82 -12.04
N PRO A 114 5.85 -20.07 -12.42
CA PRO A 114 5.89 -20.48 -13.83
C PRO A 114 4.56 -20.19 -14.53
N ARG A 115 4.59 -19.78 -15.82
CA ARG A 115 3.36 -19.46 -16.58
C ARG A 115 2.33 -20.59 -16.59
N ASN A 116 2.78 -21.84 -16.64
CA ASN A 116 1.94 -23.03 -16.66
C ASN A 116 1.38 -23.42 -15.28
N SER A 117 1.67 -22.65 -14.24
CA SER A 117 1.15 -22.84 -12.88
C SER A 117 0.06 -21.84 -12.51
N ALA A 118 -0.36 -20.96 -13.44
CA ALA A 118 -1.38 -19.95 -13.15
C ALA A 118 -2.82 -20.53 -13.09
N ASN A 119 -3.06 -21.64 -13.78
CA ASN A 119 -4.37 -22.27 -13.82
C ASN A 119 -4.45 -23.40 -12.79
N ALA A 120 -5.42 -23.31 -11.90
CA ALA A 120 -5.78 -24.31 -10.91
C ALA A 120 -7.17 -24.86 -11.24
N GLU A 121 -7.39 -26.17 -11.08
CA GLU A 121 -8.68 -26.81 -11.37
C GLU A 121 -8.94 -27.94 -10.39
N VAL A 122 -9.95 -27.78 -9.54
CA VAL A 122 -10.44 -28.83 -8.66
C VAL A 122 -11.27 -29.83 -9.44
N LYS A 123 -11.13 -31.13 -9.15
CA LYS A 123 -11.90 -32.21 -9.82
C LYS A 123 -12.67 -33.03 -8.79
N ALA A 124 -13.83 -33.51 -9.21
CA ALA A 124 -14.58 -34.48 -8.41
C ALA A 124 -13.73 -35.73 -8.14
N GLY A 125 -13.71 -36.16 -6.88
CA GLY A 125 -12.84 -37.22 -6.40
C GLY A 125 -11.48 -36.76 -5.86
N ASP A 126 -11.09 -35.50 -6.01
CA ASP A 126 -9.90 -34.96 -5.35
C ASP A 126 -10.08 -34.92 -3.84
N LEU A 127 -9.03 -35.24 -3.10
CA LEU A 127 -9.03 -35.11 -1.65
C LEU A 127 -8.97 -33.64 -1.24
N VAL A 128 -9.74 -33.30 -0.19
CA VAL A 128 -9.58 -32.04 0.55
C VAL A 128 -8.48 -32.26 1.57
N VAL A 129 -7.35 -31.63 1.38
CA VAL A 129 -6.18 -31.76 2.27
C VAL A 129 -5.93 -30.44 2.98
N VAL A 130 -5.91 -30.43 4.31
CA VAL A 130 -5.43 -29.30 5.11
C VAL A 130 -3.96 -29.52 5.45
N ALA A 131 -3.15 -28.49 5.29
CA ALA A 131 -1.71 -28.52 5.59
C ALA A 131 -1.31 -27.31 6.43
N GLY A 132 -0.39 -27.48 7.36
CA GLY A 132 0.19 -26.43 8.19
C GLY A 132 -0.25 -26.46 9.64
N GLY A 133 -0.59 -25.32 10.22
CA GLY A 133 -0.94 -25.16 11.62
C GLY A 133 -2.20 -25.93 12.05
N ARG A 134 -2.25 -26.32 13.32
CA ARG A 134 -3.42 -26.98 13.89
C ARG A 134 -4.54 -25.97 14.20
N THR A 135 -5.78 -26.46 14.17
CA THR A 135 -6.99 -25.67 14.43
C THR A 135 -7.22 -25.46 15.93
N GLY A 136 -7.43 -24.23 16.34
CA GLY A 136 -7.82 -23.83 17.71
C GLY A 136 -9.02 -22.88 17.69
N ARG A 137 -9.28 -22.16 18.78
CA ARG A 137 -10.31 -21.10 18.85
C ARG A 137 -9.81 -19.74 18.33
N ASP A 138 -8.77 -19.76 17.54
CA ASP A 138 -8.16 -18.54 16.99
C ASP A 138 -9.13 -17.86 16.02
N GLY A 139 -9.30 -16.55 16.16
CA GLY A 139 -10.08 -15.73 15.24
C GLY A 139 -11.56 -16.12 15.08
N ILE A 140 -12.15 -16.84 16.02
CA ILE A 140 -13.59 -17.13 15.98
C ILE A 140 -14.37 -15.82 15.91
N HIS A 141 -15.11 -15.62 14.83
CA HIS A 141 -15.75 -14.35 14.46
C HIS A 141 -14.79 -13.19 14.15
N GLY A 142 -13.52 -13.44 13.84
CA GLY A 142 -12.52 -12.40 13.50
C GLY A 142 -12.94 -11.57 12.30
N ALA A 143 -13.41 -12.21 11.22
CA ALA A 143 -13.94 -11.51 10.05
C ALA A 143 -15.15 -10.61 10.39
N THR A 144 -16.03 -11.06 11.29
CA THR A 144 -17.15 -10.25 11.80
C THR A 144 -16.65 -9.07 12.60
N PHE A 145 -15.68 -9.28 13.50
CA PHE A 145 -15.08 -8.23 14.31
C PHE A 145 -14.42 -7.14 13.44
N SER A 146 -13.74 -7.52 12.37
CA SER A 146 -13.11 -6.58 11.43
C SER A 146 -14.11 -5.70 10.67
N SER A 147 -15.42 -6.00 10.74
CA SER A 147 -16.50 -5.30 10.04
C SER A 147 -17.46 -4.53 10.95
N ILE A 148 -17.28 -4.56 12.27
CA ILE A 148 -18.11 -3.84 13.24
C ILE A 148 -17.44 -2.54 13.69
N GLU A 149 -18.24 -1.63 14.26
CA GLU A 149 -17.76 -0.40 14.87
C GLU A 149 -16.89 -0.70 16.10
N LEU A 150 -15.75 -0.01 16.22
CA LEU A 150 -14.91 -0.06 17.42
C LEU A 150 -15.48 0.82 18.55
N THR A 151 -15.31 0.38 19.77
CA THR A 151 -15.72 1.11 20.98
C THR A 151 -14.61 1.08 22.04
N SER A 152 -14.75 1.88 23.09
CA SER A 152 -13.82 1.87 24.23
C SER A 152 -13.67 0.49 24.92
N ASP A 153 -14.64 -0.40 24.73
CA ASP A 153 -14.67 -1.73 25.35
C ASP A 153 -14.22 -2.85 24.39
N SER A 154 -13.86 -2.49 23.13
CA SER A 154 -13.51 -3.47 22.10
C SER A 154 -12.31 -4.34 22.48
N GLU A 155 -11.31 -3.82 23.20
CA GLU A 155 -10.17 -4.60 23.70
C GLU A 155 -10.65 -5.71 24.67
N ALA A 156 -11.50 -5.37 25.63
CA ALA A 156 -12.01 -6.31 26.62
C ALA A 156 -12.93 -7.38 26.01
N GLN A 157 -13.71 -7.00 24.98
CA GLN A 157 -14.68 -7.90 24.34
C GLN A 157 -14.07 -8.78 23.24
N SER A 158 -13.07 -8.28 22.52
CA SER A 158 -12.56 -8.88 21.29
C SER A 158 -11.06 -9.11 21.26
N GLY A 159 -10.33 -8.84 22.34
CA GLY A 159 -8.89 -9.08 22.41
C GLY A 159 -8.52 -10.55 22.15
N GLY A 160 -9.39 -11.51 22.54
CA GLY A 160 -9.24 -12.93 22.21
C GLY A 160 -9.53 -13.29 20.75
N SER A 161 -10.13 -12.39 19.96
CA SER A 161 -10.39 -12.58 18.52
C SER A 161 -9.22 -12.14 17.65
N VAL A 162 -8.22 -11.43 18.19
CA VAL A 162 -7.00 -11.09 17.46
C VAL A 162 -6.18 -12.36 17.28
N GLN A 163 -5.93 -12.71 16.04
CA GLN A 163 -5.12 -13.87 15.69
C GLN A 163 -3.64 -13.54 15.96
N ILE A 164 -2.87 -14.56 16.35
CA ILE A 164 -1.42 -14.43 16.52
C ILE A 164 -0.74 -15.28 15.46
N GLY A 165 -0.14 -14.62 14.49
CA GLY A 165 0.62 -15.27 13.43
C GLY A 165 1.96 -15.84 13.93
N HIS A 166 2.40 -16.94 13.34
CA HIS A 166 3.63 -17.64 13.69
C HIS A 166 4.53 -17.86 12.46
N ALA A 167 5.37 -16.86 12.15
CA ALA A 167 6.15 -16.79 10.92
C ALA A 167 6.99 -18.06 10.62
N ILE A 168 7.52 -18.73 11.64
CA ILE A 168 8.28 -19.98 11.47
C ILE A 168 7.42 -21.10 10.87
N ASN A 169 6.16 -21.24 11.34
CA ASN A 169 5.24 -22.24 10.80
C ASN A 169 4.89 -21.93 9.35
N GLU A 170 4.69 -20.65 9.03
CA GLU A 170 4.44 -20.24 7.65
C GLU A 170 5.67 -20.44 6.75
N LYS A 171 6.86 -20.20 7.28
CA LYS A 171 8.10 -20.41 6.51
C LYS A 171 8.26 -21.86 6.06
N VAL A 172 8.08 -22.83 6.95
CA VAL A 172 8.16 -24.25 6.56
C VAL A 172 7.02 -24.66 5.63
N LEU A 173 5.82 -24.07 5.83
CA LEU A 173 4.68 -24.28 4.94
C LEU A 173 4.98 -23.77 3.51
N VAL A 174 5.65 -22.61 3.36
CA VAL A 174 6.07 -22.08 2.06
C VAL A 174 7.01 -23.06 1.35
N GLU A 175 8.03 -23.59 2.05
CA GLU A 175 8.97 -24.55 1.44
C GLU A 175 8.27 -25.83 0.99
N PHE A 176 7.38 -26.38 1.83
CA PHE A 176 6.54 -27.53 1.49
C PHE A 176 5.70 -27.27 0.23
N ILE A 177 4.96 -26.16 0.19
CA ILE A 177 4.06 -25.86 -0.94
C ILE A 177 4.85 -25.67 -2.24
N LEU A 178 5.99 -24.96 -2.19
CA LEU A 178 6.82 -24.75 -3.38
C LEU A 178 7.43 -26.07 -3.91
N GLU A 179 7.84 -26.97 -3.02
CA GLU A 179 8.34 -28.28 -3.42
C GLU A 179 7.22 -29.18 -3.96
N ALA A 180 6.05 -29.21 -3.31
CA ALA A 180 4.89 -29.96 -3.79
C ALA A 180 4.38 -29.42 -5.15
N SER A 181 4.42 -28.10 -5.35
CA SER A 181 4.11 -27.44 -6.64
C SER A 181 5.11 -27.85 -7.74
N ARG A 182 6.41 -27.85 -7.43
CA ARG A 182 7.46 -28.28 -8.37
C ARG A 182 7.24 -29.71 -8.86
N GLN A 183 6.77 -30.58 -7.96
CA GLN A 183 6.44 -31.97 -8.27
C GLN A 183 5.00 -32.16 -8.82
N ARG A 184 4.18 -31.10 -8.87
CA ARG A 184 2.77 -31.11 -9.32
C ARG A 184 1.90 -32.09 -8.55
N LEU A 185 2.00 -32.10 -7.21
CA LEU A 185 1.31 -33.04 -6.33
C LEU A 185 -0.10 -32.57 -5.91
N PHE A 186 -0.52 -31.39 -6.33
CA PHE A 186 -1.88 -30.88 -6.12
C PHE A 186 -2.37 -30.13 -7.36
N ARG A 187 -3.71 -29.97 -7.46
CA ARG A 187 -4.40 -29.36 -8.61
C ARG A 187 -4.90 -27.95 -8.35
N ALA A 188 -5.16 -27.63 -7.09
CA ALA A 188 -5.57 -26.32 -6.63
C ALA A 188 -5.15 -26.13 -5.18
N ILE A 189 -5.02 -24.88 -4.76
CA ILE A 189 -4.65 -24.48 -3.42
C ILE A 189 -5.31 -23.14 -3.07
N THR A 190 -5.70 -22.96 -1.81
CA THR A 190 -6.09 -21.68 -1.23
C THR A 190 -5.65 -21.62 0.23
N ASP A 191 -5.54 -20.42 0.81
CA ASP A 191 -5.28 -20.25 2.23
C ASP A 191 -6.55 -20.44 3.08
N CYS A 192 -6.37 -20.61 4.38
CA CYS A 192 -7.45 -20.57 5.37
C CYS A 192 -7.41 -19.21 6.08
N GLY A 193 -7.81 -18.16 5.36
CA GLY A 193 -7.95 -16.80 5.91
C GLY A 193 -9.24 -16.61 6.70
N ALA A 194 -9.94 -15.52 6.45
CA ALA A 194 -11.22 -15.20 7.07
C ALA A 194 -12.25 -16.32 6.86
N GLY A 195 -12.92 -16.74 7.94
CA GLY A 195 -13.86 -17.86 7.93
C GLY A 195 -13.22 -19.26 7.89
N GLY A 196 -11.91 -19.36 7.88
CA GLY A 196 -11.16 -20.60 8.01
C GLY A 196 -11.48 -21.65 6.95
N LEU A 197 -11.73 -22.89 7.38
CA LEU A 197 -12.06 -23.98 6.46
C LEU A 197 -13.38 -23.74 5.71
N SER A 198 -14.31 -22.96 6.26
CA SER A 198 -15.60 -22.68 5.60
C SER A 198 -15.42 -21.86 4.34
N SER A 199 -14.54 -20.87 4.35
CA SER A 199 -14.19 -20.10 3.15
C SER A 199 -13.33 -20.93 2.19
N ALA A 200 -12.24 -21.51 2.68
CA ALA A 200 -11.28 -22.23 1.86
C ALA A 200 -11.93 -23.40 1.07
N VAL A 201 -12.67 -24.26 1.77
CA VAL A 201 -13.37 -25.39 1.11
C VAL A 201 -14.58 -24.91 0.31
N GLY A 202 -15.30 -23.90 0.82
CA GLY A 202 -16.47 -23.31 0.14
C GLY A 202 -16.09 -22.70 -1.21
N GLU A 203 -15.00 -21.96 -1.29
CA GLU A 203 -14.51 -21.35 -2.53
C GLU A 203 -14.00 -22.41 -3.51
N MET A 204 -13.15 -23.34 -3.05
CA MET A 204 -12.63 -24.40 -3.91
C MET A 204 -13.73 -25.34 -4.40
N GLY A 205 -14.74 -25.62 -3.57
CA GLY A 205 -15.88 -26.46 -3.86
C GLY A 205 -17.09 -25.75 -4.46
N ALA A 206 -16.99 -24.47 -4.82
CA ALA A 206 -18.11 -23.61 -5.21
C ALA A 206 -19.07 -24.22 -6.25
N ILE A 207 -18.54 -24.98 -7.20
CA ILE A 207 -19.32 -25.65 -8.27
C ILE A 207 -19.50 -27.14 -7.94
N LEU A 208 -18.46 -27.78 -7.43
CA LEU A 208 -18.42 -29.24 -7.27
C LEU A 208 -19.07 -29.72 -5.98
N GLY A 209 -18.96 -28.94 -4.91
CA GLY A 209 -19.28 -29.40 -3.57
C GLY A 209 -18.13 -30.20 -2.93
N ALA A 210 -18.29 -30.52 -1.64
CA ALA A 210 -17.33 -31.30 -0.90
C ALA A 210 -18.00 -32.02 0.28
N THR A 211 -17.51 -33.19 0.66
CA THR A 211 -17.79 -33.82 1.95
C THR A 211 -16.55 -33.69 2.84
N VAL A 212 -16.70 -33.08 4.00
CA VAL A 212 -15.62 -32.86 4.98
C VAL A 212 -15.92 -33.59 6.28
N ASP A 213 -14.96 -34.34 6.77
CA ASP A 213 -14.98 -35.02 8.07
C ASP A 213 -14.20 -34.18 9.08
N LEU A 214 -14.92 -33.43 9.91
CA LEU A 214 -14.33 -32.50 10.86
C LEU A 214 -13.57 -33.21 12.00
N ASP A 215 -13.88 -34.48 12.29
CA ASP A 215 -13.14 -35.29 13.27
C ASP A 215 -11.69 -35.54 12.84
N ARG A 216 -11.39 -35.39 11.55
CA ARG A 216 -10.04 -35.58 10.99
C ARG A 216 -9.18 -34.32 10.98
N VAL A 217 -9.77 -33.16 11.26
CA VAL A 217 -9.03 -31.90 11.27
C VAL A 217 -8.03 -31.90 12.45
N PRO A 218 -6.74 -31.62 12.22
CA PRO A 218 -5.75 -31.54 13.30
C PRO A 218 -6.08 -30.39 14.27
N LEU A 219 -6.22 -30.70 15.57
CA LEU A 219 -6.59 -29.74 16.59
C LEU A 219 -5.41 -29.40 17.51
N LYS A 220 -5.34 -28.15 17.98
CA LYS A 220 -4.39 -27.68 19.01
C LYS A 220 -4.67 -28.32 20.37
N TYR A 221 -5.95 -28.55 20.68
CA TYR A 221 -6.45 -29.11 21.92
C TYR A 221 -7.87 -29.66 21.72
N GLU A 222 -8.30 -30.54 22.63
CA GLU A 222 -9.63 -31.12 22.62
C GLU A 222 -10.73 -30.13 23.07
N GLY A 223 -11.99 -30.45 22.77
CA GLY A 223 -13.16 -29.71 23.24
C GLY A 223 -13.64 -28.58 22.33
N LEU A 224 -13.18 -28.54 21.07
CA LEU A 224 -13.80 -27.69 20.06
C LEU A 224 -15.10 -28.31 19.56
N SER A 225 -16.09 -27.47 19.28
CA SER A 225 -17.33 -27.88 18.58
C SER A 225 -17.10 -27.97 17.07
N ALA A 226 -17.99 -28.65 16.35
CA ALA A 226 -17.97 -28.71 14.89
C ALA A 226 -17.92 -27.30 14.24
N THR A 227 -18.70 -26.36 14.78
CA THR A 227 -18.71 -24.97 14.31
C THR A 227 -17.37 -24.31 14.53
N GLU A 228 -16.77 -24.40 15.71
CA GLU A 228 -15.47 -23.81 16.00
C GLU A 228 -14.37 -24.39 15.09
N VAL A 229 -14.39 -25.69 14.81
CA VAL A 229 -13.44 -26.32 13.87
C VAL A 229 -13.61 -25.77 12.46
N TRP A 230 -14.87 -25.58 12.03
CA TRP A 230 -15.20 -25.19 10.66
C TRP A 230 -14.89 -23.73 10.36
N ILE A 231 -15.16 -22.81 11.31
CA ILE A 231 -15.00 -21.36 11.12
C ILE A 231 -13.75 -20.76 11.78
N SER A 232 -12.94 -21.58 12.44
CA SER A 232 -11.70 -21.10 13.07
C SER A 232 -10.78 -20.45 12.03
N GLU A 233 -10.26 -19.28 12.35
CA GLU A 233 -9.29 -18.55 11.54
C GLU A 233 -7.85 -18.78 12.04
N ALA A 234 -7.57 -19.96 12.60
CA ALA A 234 -6.21 -20.34 12.97
C ALA A 234 -5.28 -20.16 11.77
N GLN A 235 -4.17 -19.47 12.01
CA GLN A 235 -3.26 -19.02 10.95
C GLN A 235 -2.36 -20.14 10.41
N GLU A 236 -1.60 -19.85 9.36
CA GLU A 236 -0.59 -20.72 8.73
C GLU A 236 -1.17 -22.05 8.25
N ARG A 237 -2.38 -22.04 7.69
CA ARG A 237 -3.04 -23.23 7.10
C ARG A 237 -3.37 -22.99 5.65
N MET A 238 -3.22 -24.04 4.85
CA MET A 238 -3.62 -24.06 3.43
C MET A 238 -4.53 -25.26 3.18
N VAL A 239 -5.48 -25.11 2.26
CA VAL A 239 -6.28 -26.23 1.73
C VAL A 239 -5.84 -26.54 0.31
N LEU A 240 -5.62 -27.83 0.01
CA LEU A 240 -5.18 -28.32 -1.29
C LEU A 240 -6.21 -29.32 -1.85
N ALA A 241 -6.43 -29.27 -3.16
CA ALA A 241 -7.13 -30.32 -3.89
C ALA A 241 -6.09 -31.31 -4.46
N VAL A 242 -6.11 -32.55 -3.98
CA VAL A 242 -5.08 -33.54 -4.25
C VAL A 242 -5.70 -34.78 -4.91
N ALA A 243 -5.16 -35.20 -6.06
CA ALA A 243 -5.57 -36.45 -6.65
C ALA A 243 -5.27 -37.62 -5.69
N PRO A 244 -6.18 -38.62 -5.49
CA PRO A 244 -5.95 -39.74 -4.59
C PRO A 244 -4.62 -40.47 -4.83
N GLY A 245 -4.19 -40.59 -6.11
CA GLY A 245 -2.94 -41.25 -6.47
C GLY A 245 -1.66 -40.49 -6.11
N ASP A 246 -1.77 -39.18 -5.77
CA ASP A 246 -0.63 -38.33 -5.42
C ASP A 246 -0.51 -38.11 -3.91
N TRP A 247 -1.53 -38.54 -3.15
CA TRP A 247 -1.61 -38.30 -1.70
C TRP A 247 -0.39 -38.80 -0.92
N GLU A 248 0.03 -40.03 -1.13
CA GLU A 248 1.16 -40.60 -0.39
C GLU A 248 2.49 -39.90 -0.68
N LYS A 249 2.64 -39.35 -1.90
CA LYS A 249 3.82 -38.57 -2.25
C LYS A 249 3.77 -37.20 -1.59
N LEU A 250 2.61 -36.54 -1.62
CA LEU A 250 2.41 -35.25 -0.96
C LEU A 250 2.67 -35.36 0.55
N ALA A 251 2.11 -36.40 1.20
CA ALA A 251 2.28 -36.62 2.64
C ALA A 251 3.77 -36.86 3.01
N ARG A 252 4.55 -37.51 2.14
CA ARG A 252 6.01 -37.64 2.34
C ARG A 252 6.73 -36.30 2.24
N VAL A 253 6.46 -35.51 1.20
CA VAL A 253 7.06 -34.18 1.07
C VAL A 253 6.70 -33.30 2.26
N ALA A 254 5.45 -33.35 2.76
CA ALA A 254 5.04 -32.63 3.96
C ALA A 254 5.82 -33.06 5.20
N ALA A 255 6.01 -34.37 5.39
CA ALA A 255 6.78 -34.91 6.51
C ALA A 255 8.28 -34.54 6.42
N ASP A 256 8.87 -34.57 5.22
CA ASP A 256 10.27 -34.18 4.99
C ASP A 256 10.51 -32.70 5.34
N GLU A 257 9.53 -31.82 5.06
CA GLU A 257 9.58 -30.40 5.41
C GLU A 257 9.06 -30.09 6.85
N GLY A 258 8.63 -31.11 7.59
CA GLY A 258 8.11 -30.94 8.96
C GLY A 258 6.71 -30.30 9.02
N VAL A 259 5.91 -30.42 7.96
CA VAL A 259 4.54 -29.90 7.87
C VAL A 259 3.54 -31.01 8.11
N GLU A 260 2.55 -30.77 9.00
CA GLU A 260 1.41 -31.67 9.16
C GLU A 260 0.42 -31.46 8.00
N ALA A 261 0.16 -32.54 7.23
CA ALA A 261 -0.83 -32.56 6.16
C ALA A 261 -1.84 -33.69 6.41
N THR A 262 -3.12 -33.39 6.30
CA THR A 262 -4.20 -34.35 6.60
C THR A 262 -5.32 -34.27 5.56
N ALA A 263 -5.68 -35.41 4.97
CA ALA A 263 -6.85 -35.51 4.12
C ALA A 263 -8.12 -35.55 4.99
N ILE A 264 -8.90 -34.47 4.94
CA ILE A 264 -10.09 -34.26 5.78
C ILE A 264 -11.41 -34.51 5.03
N GLY A 265 -11.36 -34.75 3.72
CA GLY A 265 -12.58 -34.94 2.93
C GLY A 265 -12.31 -35.17 1.45
N THR A 266 -13.34 -34.99 0.64
CA THR A 266 -13.29 -35.18 -0.81
C THR A 266 -14.20 -34.16 -1.50
N PHE A 267 -13.77 -33.60 -2.62
CA PHE A 267 -14.62 -32.83 -3.53
C PHE A 267 -15.54 -33.80 -4.29
N THR A 268 -16.87 -33.56 -4.29
CA THR A 268 -17.85 -34.58 -4.66
C THR A 268 -18.33 -34.48 -6.10
N GLY A 269 -18.76 -33.33 -6.54
CA GLY A 269 -19.43 -33.13 -7.84
C GLY A 269 -20.96 -33.04 -7.73
N ASP A 270 -21.54 -33.07 -6.54
CA ASP A 270 -22.97 -32.97 -6.26
C ASP A 270 -23.49 -31.56 -5.96
N GLY A 271 -22.57 -30.57 -5.91
CA GLY A 271 -22.91 -29.16 -5.67
C GLY A 271 -23.28 -28.85 -4.23
N ARG A 272 -22.90 -29.68 -3.27
CA ARG A 272 -23.20 -29.50 -1.84
C ARG A 272 -21.94 -29.54 -0.97
N ILE A 273 -21.92 -28.75 0.09
CA ILE A 273 -20.95 -28.87 1.18
C ILE A 273 -21.61 -29.66 2.31
N ASP A 274 -21.14 -30.87 2.54
CA ASP A 274 -21.59 -31.74 3.63
C ASP A 274 -20.53 -31.89 4.71
N LEU A 275 -20.87 -31.54 5.95
CA LEU A 275 -19.98 -31.62 7.10
C LEU A 275 -20.36 -32.82 7.97
N LYS A 276 -19.37 -33.65 8.30
CA LYS A 276 -19.51 -34.78 9.22
C LYS A 276 -18.82 -34.48 10.54
N TRP A 277 -19.45 -34.87 11.64
CA TRP A 277 -18.92 -34.73 12.97
C TRP A 277 -19.45 -35.87 13.84
N GLN A 278 -18.54 -36.61 14.49
CA GLN A 278 -18.87 -37.80 15.34
C GLN A 278 -19.78 -38.78 14.60
N GLY A 279 -19.45 -39.07 13.36
CA GLY A 279 -20.18 -40.01 12.52
C GLY A 279 -21.56 -39.55 12.04
N ARG A 280 -21.95 -38.30 12.25
CA ARG A 280 -23.24 -37.70 11.86
C ARG A 280 -23.04 -36.53 10.93
N VAL A 281 -24.04 -36.23 10.12
CA VAL A 281 -24.09 -34.99 9.35
C VAL A 281 -24.34 -33.83 10.32
N ALA A 282 -23.35 -32.94 10.45
CA ALA A 282 -23.43 -31.75 11.29
C ALA A 282 -23.98 -30.54 10.50
N GLY A 283 -23.78 -30.51 9.20
CA GLY A 283 -24.30 -29.47 8.33
C GLY A 283 -24.31 -29.91 6.89
N SER A 284 -25.24 -29.36 6.10
CA SER A 284 -25.34 -29.60 4.65
C SER A 284 -25.86 -28.34 4.00
N LEU A 285 -25.13 -27.79 3.02
CA LEU A 285 -25.46 -26.53 2.37
C LEU A 285 -25.26 -26.66 0.86
N ASP A 286 -26.22 -26.14 0.12
CA ASP A 286 -26.14 -26.04 -1.34
C ASP A 286 -25.12 -24.96 -1.73
N CYS A 287 -24.21 -25.26 -2.67
CA CYS A 287 -23.15 -24.34 -3.08
C CYS A 287 -23.69 -23.09 -3.78
N HIS A 288 -24.74 -23.24 -4.61
CA HIS A 288 -25.36 -22.08 -5.24
C HIS A 288 -26.00 -21.15 -4.18
N PHE A 289 -26.66 -21.71 -3.16
CA PHE A 289 -27.20 -20.91 -2.06
C PHE A 289 -26.07 -20.22 -1.28
N LEU A 290 -24.95 -20.90 -1.03
CA LEU A 290 -23.79 -20.34 -0.32
C LEU A 290 -23.23 -19.10 -1.04
N HIS A 291 -23.10 -19.16 -2.35
CA HIS A 291 -22.47 -18.10 -3.15
C HIS A 291 -23.46 -17.04 -3.67
N GLU A 292 -24.68 -17.44 -4.07
CA GLU A 292 -25.65 -16.56 -4.73
C GLU A 292 -26.93 -16.33 -3.91
N GLY A 293 -27.10 -17.03 -2.79
CA GLY A 293 -28.32 -16.98 -1.97
C GLY A 293 -28.49 -15.69 -1.16
N ARG A 294 -27.45 -14.85 -1.08
CA ARG A 294 -27.53 -13.58 -0.33
C ARG A 294 -28.37 -12.56 -1.12
N PRO A 295 -29.43 -11.99 -0.51
CA PRO A 295 -30.20 -10.94 -1.15
C PRO A 295 -29.34 -9.73 -1.51
N ARG A 296 -29.48 -9.23 -2.74
CA ARG A 296 -28.78 -8.01 -3.17
C ARG A 296 -29.36 -6.81 -2.44
N GLN A 297 -28.55 -6.16 -1.63
CA GLN A 297 -28.94 -4.93 -0.96
C GLN A 297 -28.91 -3.75 -1.96
N ARG A 298 -29.89 -2.84 -1.81
CA ARG A 298 -29.92 -1.56 -2.51
C ARG A 298 -29.90 -0.46 -1.45
N LEU A 299 -28.80 0.22 -1.34
CA LEU A 299 -28.61 1.31 -0.37
C LEU A 299 -28.69 2.65 -1.10
N PRO A 300 -29.35 3.67 -0.50
CA PRO A 300 -29.33 5.02 -1.04
C PRO A 300 -27.92 5.63 -0.91
N SER A 301 -27.45 6.29 -1.96
CA SER A 301 -26.19 7.05 -1.94
C SER A 301 -26.45 8.49 -2.32
N ARG A 302 -25.79 9.43 -1.65
CA ARG A 302 -25.91 10.86 -1.93
C ARG A 302 -24.54 11.52 -1.81
N TYR A 303 -24.05 12.08 -2.90
CA TYR A 303 -22.85 12.91 -2.89
C TYR A 303 -23.22 14.37 -3.14
N VAL A 304 -22.66 15.26 -2.31
CA VAL A 304 -22.80 16.72 -2.47
C VAL A 304 -21.40 17.31 -2.56
N PRO A 305 -20.98 17.79 -3.75
CA PRO A 305 -19.68 18.40 -3.91
C PRO A 305 -19.51 19.62 -3.00
N LEU A 306 -18.36 19.75 -2.37
CA LEU A 306 -18.00 20.95 -1.63
C LEU A 306 -17.57 22.05 -2.61
N PRO A 307 -18.04 23.30 -2.42
CA PRO A 307 -17.58 24.39 -3.26
C PRO A 307 -16.10 24.71 -2.98
N ALA A 308 -15.34 24.96 -4.04
CA ALA A 308 -14.00 25.50 -3.89
C ALA A 308 -14.05 26.88 -3.21
N THR A 309 -13.14 27.13 -2.30
CA THR A 309 -12.99 28.41 -1.61
C THR A 309 -11.74 29.14 -2.12
N ALA A 310 -11.77 30.47 -2.10
CA ALA A 310 -10.55 31.22 -2.40
C ALA A 310 -9.46 30.93 -1.34
N PRO A 311 -8.18 30.83 -1.75
CA PRO A 311 -7.11 30.62 -0.78
C PRO A 311 -6.94 31.82 0.14
N VAL A 312 -6.86 31.56 1.44
CA VAL A 312 -6.59 32.56 2.48
C VAL A 312 -5.23 32.28 3.08
N TRP A 313 -4.31 33.21 2.90
CA TRP A 313 -2.96 33.12 3.43
C TRP A 313 -2.94 33.65 4.88
N SER A 314 -2.58 32.81 5.83
CA SER A 314 -2.71 33.09 7.27
C SER A 314 -1.43 33.59 7.94
N ARG A 315 -0.29 33.51 7.25
CA ARG A 315 1.00 34.06 7.71
C ARG A 315 1.48 35.11 6.72
N GLU A 316 1.92 36.28 7.25
CA GLU A 316 2.84 37.15 6.52
C GLU A 316 4.02 36.30 6.07
N ALA A 317 4.35 36.40 4.79
CA ALA A 317 5.17 35.47 4.04
C ALA A 317 6.43 35.01 4.78
N ALA A 318 6.40 33.79 5.32
CA ALA A 318 7.61 33.08 5.74
C ALA A 318 8.59 32.97 4.55
N SER A 319 9.89 32.91 4.82
CA SER A 319 10.87 32.69 3.74
C SER A 319 10.65 31.32 3.08
N LEU A 320 10.98 31.18 1.79
CA LEU A 320 10.93 29.90 1.09
C LEU A 320 11.74 28.84 1.83
N GLY A 321 12.94 29.20 2.28
CA GLY A 321 13.79 28.32 3.04
C GLY A 321 13.21 27.90 4.39
N ALA A 322 12.54 28.81 5.13
CA ALA A 322 11.89 28.45 6.39
C ALA A 322 10.69 27.53 6.16
N THR A 323 9.84 27.84 5.18
CA THR A 323 8.70 26.99 4.81
C THR A 323 9.16 25.59 4.35
N LEU A 324 10.24 25.50 3.57
CA LEU A 324 10.85 24.23 3.15
C LEU A 324 11.30 23.40 4.35
N LEU A 325 11.96 24.03 5.35
CA LEU A 325 12.39 23.31 6.56
C LEU A 325 11.19 22.80 7.38
N ASP A 326 10.13 23.60 7.49
CA ASP A 326 8.89 23.17 8.16
C ASP A 326 8.22 21.99 7.43
N ILE A 327 8.17 22.02 6.09
CA ILE A 327 7.63 20.94 5.25
C ILE A 327 8.48 19.67 5.42
N LEU A 328 9.80 19.76 5.31
CA LEU A 328 10.69 18.61 5.49
C LEU A 328 10.60 17.99 6.89
N ALA A 329 10.24 18.77 7.91
CA ALA A 329 10.01 18.29 9.27
C ALA A 329 8.57 17.80 9.51
N ALA A 330 7.65 18.00 8.56
CA ALA A 330 6.26 17.54 8.69
C ALA A 330 6.21 16.00 8.77
N PRO A 331 5.31 15.42 9.58
CA PRO A 331 5.26 13.97 9.79
C PRO A 331 5.15 13.15 8.49
N ASP A 332 4.36 13.60 7.53
CA ASP A 332 4.16 12.91 6.25
C ASP A 332 5.44 12.91 5.39
N VAL A 333 6.19 14.04 5.37
CA VAL A 333 7.38 14.24 4.52
C VAL A 333 8.66 13.76 5.19
N ALA A 334 8.79 13.93 6.51
CA ALA A 334 10.00 13.57 7.25
C ALA A 334 10.42 12.11 7.04
N SER A 335 11.73 11.86 7.13
CA SER A 335 12.35 10.55 6.91
C SER A 335 11.69 9.42 7.72
N LYS A 336 11.47 8.30 7.06
CA LYS A 336 11.02 7.04 7.66
C LYS A 336 12.18 6.05 7.86
N GLU A 337 13.42 6.53 7.84
CA GLU A 337 14.64 5.71 7.98
C GLU A 337 14.56 4.76 9.18
N TRP A 338 14.01 5.23 10.33
CA TRP A 338 13.90 4.41 11.53
C TRP A 338 12.99 3.16 11.36
N ILE A 339 12.00 3.21 10.46
CA ILE A 339 11.17 2.06 10.06
C ILE A 339 11.96 1.18 9.11
N ILE A 340 12.45 1.77 8.02
CA ILE A 340 13.15 1.07 6.93
C ILE A 340 14.32 0.24 7.45
N ARG A 341 15.09 0.78 8.40
CA ARG A 341 16.25 0.11 9.01
C ARG A 341 15.89 -1.10 9.88
N GLN A 342 14.63 -1.29 10.21
CA GLN A 342 14.17 -2.46 10.95
C GLN A 342 13.83 -3.64 10.03
N TYR A 343 13.64 -3.38 8.74
CA TYR A 343 13.20 -4.36 7.76
C TYR A 343 14.36 -4.88 6.92
N ASP A 344 14.37 -6.19 6.66
CA ASP A 344 15.37 -6.85 5.80
C ASP A 344 15.03 -6.64 4.33
N HIS A 345 15.19 -5.41 3.84
CA HIS A 345 14.80 -5.04 2.47
C HIS A 345 15.78 -5.52 1.37
N GLU A 346 16.83 -6.24 1.71
CA GLU A 346 17.81 -6.81 0.78
C GLU A 346 17.88 -8.34 0.81
N VAL A 347 17.17 -9.00 1.71
CA VAL A 347 17.12 -10.45 1.81
C VAL A 347 16.64 -11.07 0.47
N GLN A 348 17.08 -12.27 0.13
CA GLN A 348 16.98 -12.94 -1.18
C GLN A 348 17.89 -12.34 -2.28
N GLY A 349 18.58 -11.21 -2.08
CA GLY A 349 19.55 -10.65 -3.02
C GLY A 349 18.95 -10.10 -4.33
N CYS A 350 17.65 -9.79 -4.33
CA CYS A 350 16.92 -9.37 -5.53
C CYS A 350 16.71 -7.84 -5.65
N SER A 351 17.00 -7.06 -4.60
CA SER A 351 16.76 -5.61 -4.57
C SER A 351 17.69 -4.87 -5.53
N VAL A 352 17.11 -4.03 -6.38
CA VAL A 352 17.82 -3.18 -7.38
C VAL A 352 17.73 -1.72 -6.98
N VAL A 353 16.51 -1.20 -6.79
CA VAL A 353 16.27 0.12 -6.20
C VAL A 353 15.75 -0.11 -4.78
N LYS A 354 16.50 0.40 -3.81
CA LYS A 354 16.21 0.26 -2.38
C LYS A 354 15.38 1.44 -1.88
N PRO A 355 14.76 1.34 -0.70
CA PRO A 355 13.97 2.45 -0.15
C PRO A 355 14.82 3.64 0.33
N LEU A 356 16.11 3.46 0.56
CA LEU A 356 17.07 4.54 0.90
C LEU A 356 18.18 4.58 -0.15
N LEU A 357 18.44 5.75 -0.71
CA LEU A 357 19.25 5.94 -1.91
C LEU A 357 20.35 6.98 -1.74
N GLY A 358 21.44 6.74 -2.48
CA GLY A 358 22.58 7.64 -2.52
C GLY A 358 23.39 7.70 -1.21
N PRO A 359 24.49 8.45 -1.19
CA PRO A 359 25.34 8.59 -0.01
C PRO A 359 24.65 9.30 1.17
N GLY A 360 23.63 10.09 0.90
CA GLY A 360 22.82 10.78 1.90
C GLY A 360 21.54 10.04 2.30
N GLU A 361 21.33 8.82 1.80
CA GLU A 361 20.19 7.96 2.16
C GLU A 361 18.82 8.66 1.99
N GLY A 362 18.64 9.36 0.87
CA GLY A 362 17.38 10.00 0.49
C GLY A 362 16.28 8.96 0.16
N PRO A 363 15.01 9.39 0.04
CA PRO A 363 13.89 8.50 -0.24
C PRO A 363 13.90 7.99 -1.68
N ALA A 364 13.13 6.93 -1.95
CA ALA A 364 12.82 6.42 -3.28
C ALA A 364 11.33 6.60 -3.58
N ASP A 365 10.98 6.96 -4.82
CA ASP A 365 9.59 7.03 -5.29
C ASP A 365 8.98 5.63 -5.36
N ALA A 366 9.72 4.72 -5.95
CA ALA A 366 9.38 3.32 -6.03
C ALA A 366 10.63 2.46 -5.81
N THR A 367 10.42 1.23 -5.43
CA THR A 367 11.49 0.24 -5.33
C THR A 367 11.43 -0.74 -6.49
N VAL A 368 12.58 -1.32 -6.85
CA VAL A 368 12.69 -2.29 -7.95
C VAL A 368 13.35 -3.56 -7.47
N VAL A 369 12.73 -4.71 -7.75
CA VAL A 369 13.29 -6.03 -7.48
C VAL A 369 13.42 -6.85 -8.76
N ARG A 370 14.41 -7.74 -8.80
CA ARG A 370 14.49 -8.80 -9.80
C ARG A 370 13.57 -9.95 -9.38
N GLY A 371 12.67 -10.37 -10.23
CA GLY A 371 11.85 -11.55 -9.95
C GLY A 371 12.68 -12.86 -9.96
N VAL A 372 13.74 -12.92 -10.79
CA VAL A 372 14.60 -14.08 -10.94
C VAL A 372 16.05 -13.64 -11.01
N LEU A 373 16.90 -14.20 -10.14
CA LEU A 373 18.34 -13.94 -10.16
C LEU A 373 18.95 -14.29 -11.53
N GLY A 374 19.89 -13.47 -11.99
CA GLY A 374 20.54 -13.61 -13.29
C GLY A 374 19.69 -13.19 -14.50
N ARG A 375 18.49 -12.61 -14.28
CA ARG A 375 17.68 -11.97 -15.32
C ARG A 375 17.71 -10.46 -15.16
N ASP A 376 17.62 -9.73 -16.29
CA ASP A 376 17.64 -8.27 -16.27
C ASP A 376 16.25 -7.64 -16.11
N ARG A 377 15.18 -8.42 -16.19
CA ARG A 377 13.82 -7.93 -15.95
C ARG A 377 13.55 -7.72 -14.48
N GLY A 378 12.85 -6.63 -14.16
CA GLY A 378 12.45 -6.27 -12.81
C GLY A 378 10.96 -5.95 -12.67
N ILE A 379 10.58 -5.74 -11.42
CA ILE A 379 9.25 -5.32 -10.99
C ILE A 379 9.45 -4.07 -10.15
N ALA A 380 8.82 -2.97 -10.53
CA ALA A 380 8.76 -1.74 -9.75
C ALA A 380 7.48 -1.75 -8.90
N LEU A 381 7.57 -1.30 -7.64
CA LEU A 381 6.44 -1.15 -6.74
C LEU A 381 6.39 0.28 -6.22
N GLY A 382 5.26 0.94 -6.40
CA GLY A 382 4.96 2.29 -5.92
C GLY A 382 3.55 2.35 -5.33
N VAL A 383 3.33 3.30 -4.43
CA VAL A 383 2.04 3.54 -3.78
C VAL A 383 1.62 4.98 -3.97
N GLY A 384 0.30 5.25 -3.91
CA GLY A 384 -0.25 6.60 -3.94
C GLY A 384 -1.39 6.74 -2.95
N LEU A 385 -1.38 7.82 -2.18
CA LEU A 385 -2.31 8.04 -1.08
C LEU A 385 -2.58 9.54 -0.88
N ARG A 386 -3.78 10.02 -1.24
CA ARG A 386 -4.18 11.43 -1.14
C ARG A 386 -5.27 11.66 -0.08
N HIS A 387 -5.08 11.10 1.10
CA HIS A 387 -6.08 11.08 2.18
C HIS A 387 -6.59 12.45 2.62
N ARG A 388 -5.77 13.51 2.53
CA ARG A 388 -6.19 14.89 2.88
C ARG A 388 -7.20 15.46 1.90
N ILE A 389 -7.25 14.94 0.66
CA ILE A 389 -8.20 15.35 -0.37
C ILE A 389 -9.54 14.61 -0.23
N GLY A 390 -9.55 13.42 0.39
CA GLY A 390 -10.75 12.59 0.53
C GLY A 390 -11.98 13.31 1.08
N PRO A 391 -11.88 14.08 2.16
CA PRO A 391 -12.99 14.86 2.69
C PRO A 391 -13.46 16.01 1.78
N LEU A 392 -12.58 16.49 0.89
CA LEU A 392 -12.85 17.63 0.00
C LEU A 392 -13.47 17.18 -1.32
N ASP A 393 -12.84 16.19 -1.96
CA ASP A 393 -13.28 15.61 -3.24
C ASP A 393 -12.80 14.15 -3.36
N PRO A 394 -13.68 13.18 -3.09
CA PRO A 394 -13.33 11.75 -3.11
C PRO A 394 -12.96 11.24 -4.51
N TRP A 395 -13.52 11.85 -5.59
CA TRP A 395 -13.12 11.50 -6.95
C TRP A 395 -11.67 11.91 -7.22
N GLN A 396 -11.31 13.17 -6.89
CA GLN A 396 -9.93 13.66 -7.08
C GLN A 396 -8.93 12.97 -6.14
N MET A 397 -9.35 12.60 -4.94
CA MET A 397 -8.53 11.83 -4.02
C MET A 397 -8.14 10.48 -4.62
N ALA A 398 -9.12 9.73 -5.14
CA ALA A 398 -8.88 8.42 -5.74
C ALA A 398 -8.07 8.54 -7.05
N ALA A 399 -8.45 9.47 -7.93
CA ALA A 399 -7.74 9.75 -9.16
C ALA A 399 -6.28 10.17 -8.90
N GLY A 400 -6.06 11.06 -7.93
CA GLY A 400 -4.73 11.51 -7.54
C GLY A 400 -3.86 10.40 -6.98
N GLY A 401 -4.40 9.53 -6.12
CA GLY A 401 -3.69 8.38 -5.57
C GLY A 401 -3.27 7.37 -6.66
N ILE A 402 -4.13 7.11 -7.65
CA ILE A 402 -3.79 6.24 -8.79
C ILE A 402 -2.66 6.86 -9.62
N VAL A 403 -2.79 8.15 -9.98
CA VAL A 403 -1.77 8.85 -10.78
C VAL A 403 -0.44 8.90 -10.05
N GLU A 404 -0.42 9.13 -8.74
CA GLU A 404 0.79 9.12 -7.91
C GLU A 404 1.46 7.74 -7.88
N ALA A 405 0.70 6.67 -7.63
CA ALA A 405 1.24 5.31 -7.66
C ALA A 405 1.91 4.97 -9.00
N VAL A 406 1.28 5.38 -10.12
CA VAL A 406 1.82 5.19 -11.46
C VAL A 406 3.03 6.09 -11.71
N ALA A 407 3.00 7.36 -11.27
CA ALA A 407 4.12 8.30 -11.38
C ALA A 407 5.38 7.74 -10.71
N ASN A 408 5.23 7.19 -9.50
CA ASN A 408 6.31 6.61 -8.72
C ASN A 408 7.03 5.47 -9.47
N VAL A 409 6.31 4.52 -10.04
CA VAL A 409 6.95 3.41 -10.78
C VAL A 409 7.52 3.88 -12.12
N VAL A 410 6.91 4.85 -12.78
CA VAL A 410 7.41 5.42 -14.04
C VAL A 410 8.67 6.24 -13.80
N ALA A 411 8.76 6.99 -12.69
CA ALA A 411 9.96 7.75 -12.33
C ALA A 411 11.20 6.87 -12.20
N THR A 412 11.05 5.59 -11.86
CA THR A 412 12.16 4.62 -11.83
C THR A 412 12.46 3.95 -13.18
N GLY A 413 11.63 4.17 -14.21
CA GLY A 413 11.80 3.61 -15.55
C GLY A 413 10.94 2.38 -15.86
N ALA A 414 9.87 2.13 -15.10
CA ALA A 414 8.88 1.11 -15.46
C ALA A 414 8.15 1.48 -16.76
N ASP A 415 7.72 0.44 -17.49
CA ASP A 415 6.97 0.61 -18.74
C ASP A 415 5.51 1.01 -18.41
N PRO A 416 5.05 2.22 -18.76
CA PRO A 416 3.70 2.70 -18.43
C PRO A 416 2.57 1.91 -19.12
N ASP A 417 2.84 1.18 -20.18
CA ASP A 417 1.87 0.31 -20.85
C ASP A 417 1.81 -1.10 -20.21
N ARG A 418 2.58 -1.35 -19.14
CA ARG A 418 2.68 -2.65 -18.45
C ARG A 418 2.59 -2.48 -16.93
N ILE A 419 1.64 -1.71 -16.47
CA ILE A 419 1.35 -1.48 -15.06
C ILE A 419 0.03 -2.14 -14.69
N ALA A 420 0.02 -2.85 -13.57
CA ALA A 420 -1.18 -3.35 -12.90
C ALA A 420 -1.40 -2.57 -11.61
N LEU A 421 -2.66 -2.34 -11.27
CA LEU A 421 -3.09 -1.59 -10.10
C LEU A 421 -3.78 -2.50 -9.09
N LEU A 422 -3.69 -2.11 -7.81
CA LEU A 422 -4.50 -2.65 -6.72
C LEU A 422 -5.11 -1.49 -5.96
N ASP A 423 -6.31 -1.71 -5.42
CA ASP A 423 -6.99 -0.76 -4.55
C ASP A 423 -7.13 -1.30 -3.12
N ASN A 424 -7.10 -0.37 -2.16
CA ASN A 424 -7.51 -0.61 -0.79
C ASN A 424 -8.42 0.53 -0.37
N PHE A 425 -9.72 0.28 -0.36
CA PHE A 425 -10.72 1.23 0.12
C PHE A 425 -10.86 1.13 1.64
N CYS A 426 -10.71 2.26 2.34
CA CYS A 426 -11.01 2.38 3.76
C CYS A 426 -12.00 3.51 3.98
N TRP A 427 -13.19 3.18 4.52
CA TRP A 427 -14.29 4.12 4.69
C TRP A 427 -14.92 4.02 6.07
N GLY A 428 -15.60 5.07 6.48
CA GLY A 428 -16.50 5.08 7.62
C GLY A 428 -17.78 4.26 7.37
N ASP A 429 -18.86 4.56 8.10
CA ASP A 429 -20.13 3.83 7.99
C ASP A 429 -20.82 4.07 6.64
N THR A 430 -20.74 3.11 5.75
CA THR A 430 -21.36 3.16 4.41
C THR A 430 -22.87 2.93 4.40
N ARG A 431 -23.50 2.66 5.55
CA ARG A 431 -24.98 2.68 5.70
C ARG A 431 -25.51 4.11 5.66
N ARG A 432 -24.67 5.11 5.87
CA ARG A 432 -25.00 6.54 5.75
C ARG A 432 -24.93 6.93 4.27
N PRO A 433 -26.02 7.49 3.70
CA PRO A 433 -26.07 7.82 2.27
C PRO A 433 -24.94 8.75 1.79
N GLU A 434 -24.51 9.68 2.63
CA GLU A 434 -23.44 10.62 2.32
C GLU A 434 -22.07 9.91 2.26
N SER A 435 -21.77 9.06 3.21
CA SER A 435 -20.54 8.25 3.24
C SER A 435 -20.51 7.30 2.03
N LEU A 436 -21.63 6.62 1.75
CA LEU A 436 -21.75 5.76 0.57
C LEU A 436 -21.60 6.57 -0.73
N GLY A 437 -22.12 7.80 -0.78
CA GLY A 437 -21.98 8.69 -1.94
C GLY A 437 -20.53 9.01 -2.25
N THR A 438 -19.70 9.28 -1.24
CA THR A 438 -18.27 9.52 -1.43
C THR A 438 -17.52 8.27 -1.91
N LEU A 439 -17.90 7.08 -1.44
CA LEU A 439 -17.34 5.82 -1.92
C LEU A 439 -17.68 5.58 -3.40
N VAL A 440 -18.92 5.85 -3.81
CA VAL A 440 -19.34 5.72 -5.22
C VAL A 440 -18.51 6.64 -6.12
N GLU A 441 -18.24 7.88 -5.71
CA GLU A 441 -17.40 8.80 -6.49
C GLU A 441 -15.95 8.31 -6.61
N ALA A 442 -15.38 7.77 -5.54
CA ALA A 442 -14.05 7.17 -5.58
C ALA A 442 -14.00 5.93 -6.51
N CYS A 443 -15.02 5.07 -6.48
CA CYS A 443 -15.12 3.93 -7.42
C CYS A 443 -15.21 4.38 -8.88
N ARG A 444 -15.95 5.47 -9.16
CA ARG A 444 -16.00 6.05 -10.51
C ARG A 444 -14.63 6.53 -10.97
N ALA A 445 -13.89 7.22 -10.10
CA ALA A 445 -12.54 7.65 -10.40
C ALA A 445 -11.62 6.45 -10.70
N CYS A 446 -11.71 5.36 -9.94
CA CYS A 446 -10.95 4.13 -10.21
C CYS A 446 -11.24 3.59 -11.61
N HIS A 447 -12.52 3.54 -12.01
CA HIS A 447 -12.89 3.11 -13.36
C HIS A 447 -12.32 4.04 -14.43
N ASP A 448 -12.62 5.34 -14.33
CA ASP A 448 -12.31 6.31 -15.37
C ASP A 448 -10.80 6.43 -15.58
N VAL A 449 -10.04 6.60 -14.49
CA VAL A 449 -8.60 6.79 -14.53
C VAL A 449 -7.86 5.50 -14.96
N ALA A 450 -8.29 4.33 -14.51
CA ALA A 450 -7.68 3.07 -14.93
C ALA A 450 -7.85 2.80 -16.44
N VAL A 451 -9.04 3.12 -16.98
CA VAL A 451 -9.32 3.01 -18.42
C VAL A 451 -8.47 4.01 -19.22
N ASP A 452 -8.41 5.27 -18.80
CA ASP A 452 -7.65 6.30 -19.49
C ASP A 452 -6.14 6.05 -19.45
N LEU A 453 -5.60 5.60 -18.33
CA LEU A 453 -4.19 5.21 -18.21
C LEU A 453 -3.88 3.90 -18.94
N GLY A 454 -4.86 3.01 -19.10
CA GLY A 454 -4.67 1.66 -19.62
C GLY A 454 -4.02 0.72 -18.59
N SER A 455 -4.18 1.02 -17.31
CA SER A 455 -3.61 0.26 -16.18
C SER A 455 -4.73 -0.44 -15.41
N PRO A 456 -4.92 -1.77 -15.59
CA PRO A 456 -6.04 -2.48 -14.99
C PRO A 456 -5.84 -2.71 -13.49
N PHE A 457 -6.91 -2.64 -12.71
CA PHE A 457 -6.97 -3.23 -11.38
C PHE A 457 -7.00 -4.77 -11.50
N VAL A 458 -6.13 -5.44 -10.75
CA VAL A 458 -5.98 -6.91 -10.80
C VAL A 458 -6.35 -7.57 -9.47
N SER A 459 -6.39 -6.82 -8.38
CA SER A 459 -6.85 -7.22 -7.06
C SER A 459 -7.21 -5.97 -6.26
N GLY A 460 -7.92 -6.16 -5.17
CA GLY A 460 -8.28 -5.07 -4.27
C GLY A 460 -8.82 -5.57 -2.95
N LYS A 461 -9.08 -4.64 -2.04
CA LYS A 461 -9.63 -4.88 -0.72
C LYS A 461 -10.46 -3.69 -0.26
N ASP A 462 -11.55 -3.95 0.42
CA ASP A 462 -12.33 -2.94 1.12
C ASP A 462 -12.35 -3.19 2.63
N SER A 463 -12.27 -2.09 3.40
CA SER A 463 -12.50 -2.05 4.83
C SER A 463 -13.49 -0.95 5.12
N LEU A 464 -14.72 -1.32 5.36
CA LEU A 464 -15.84 -0.40 5.58
C LEU A 464 -16.19 -0.37 7.06
N ASN A 465 -16.83 0.74 7.51
CA ASN A 465 -17.20 0.95 8.89
C ASN A 465 -16.03 1.21 9.87
N ASN A 466 -14.99 1.91 9.39
CA ASN A 466 -13.89 2.37 10.25
C ASN A 466 -14.36 3.59 11.07
N VAL A 467 -15.14 3.32 12.10
CA VAL A 467 -15.73 4.28 13.02
C VAL A 467 -15.40 3.85 14.43
N PHE A 468 -15.13 4.81 15.31
CA PHE A 468 -14.92 4.60 16.74
C PHE A 468 -15.90 5.44 17.54
N ALA A 469 -16.65 4.80 18.43
CA ALA A 469 -17.61 5.46 19.30
C ALA A 469 -17.19 5.36 20.76
N TRP A 470 -17.38 6.48 21.50
CA TRP A 470 -17.12 6.51 22.94
C TRP A 470 -18.05 7.51 23.64
N THR A 471 -18.04 7.46 24.96
CA THR A 471 -18.71 8.48 25.79
C THR A 471 -17.65 9.36 26.42
N ASP A 472 -17.75 10.69 26.23
CA ASP A 472 -16.81 11.63 26.81
C ASP A 472 -17.01 11.80 28.35
N ALA A 473 -16.08 12.50 28.99
CA ALA A 473 -16.11 12.71 30.44
C ALA A 473 -17.39 13.45 30.94
N ALA A 474 -18.11 14.12 30.04
CA ALA A 474 -19.40 14.77 30.35
C ALA A 474 -20.59 13.84 30.11
N GLY A 475 -20.38 12.55 29.79
CA GLY A 475 -21.44 11.59 29.50
C GLY A 475 -22.07 11.74 28.11
N LYS A 476 -21.44 12.52 27.20
CA LYS A 476 -21.96 12.75 25.85
C LYS A 476 -21.40 11.72 24.86
N PRO A 477 -22.25 11.08 24.04
CA PRO A 477 -21.78 10.22 22.94
C PRO A 477 -20.91 11.00 21.95
N ARG A 478 -19.81 10.43 21.56
CA ARG A 478 -18.86 10.91 20.56
C ARG A 478 -18.56 9.85 19.54
N GLU A 479 -18.19 10.26 18.35
CA GLU A 479 -17.83 9.40 17.25
C GLU A 479 -16.70 10.02 16.45
N LEU A 480 -15.75 9.22 15.99
CA LEU A 480 -14.71 9.60 15.06
C LEU A 480 -14.68 8.58 13.92
N SER A 481 -14.96 9.05 12.71
CA SER A 481 -14.81 8.29 11.48
C SER A 481 -13.50 8.66 10.80
N ILE A 482 -12.87 7.69 10.14
CA ILE A 482 -11.73 8.01 9.27
C ILE A 482 -12.16 8.88 8.09
N PRO A 483 -11.26 9.69 7.50
CA PRO A 483 -11.52 10.31 6.21
C PRO A 483 -11.67 9.24 5.12
N PRO A 484 -12.45 9.49 4.05
CA PRO A 484 -12.45 8.67 2.85
C PRO A 484 -11.01 8.44 2.37
N THR A 485 -10.58 7.18 2.29
CA THR A 485 -9.19 6.82 2.01
C THR A 485 -9.13 5.70 0.98
N LEU A 486 -8.41 5.96 -0.12
CA LEU A 486 -7.99 4.95 -1.09
C LEU A 486 -6.47 4.90 -1.13
N LEU A 487 -5.90 3.74 -0.83
CA LEU A 487 -4.52 3.44 -1.17
C LEU A 487 -4.48 2.75 -2.53
N ALA A 488 -3.85 3.38 -3.51
CA ALA A 488 -3.51 2.75 -4.78
C ALA A 488 -2.10 2.17 -4.72
N THR A 489 -1.93 0.95 -5.21
CA THR A 489 -0.61 0.32 -5.40
C THR A 489 -0.41 0.06 -6.87
N ALA A 490 0.72 0.50 -7.43
CA ALA A 490 1.12 0.21 -8.79
C ALA A 490 2.26 -0.81 -8.81
N MET A 491 2.11 -1.80 -9.67
CA MET A 491 3.15 -2.77 -9.98
C MET A 491 3.51 -2.64 -11.46
N GLY A 492 4.68 -2.05 -11.74
CA GLY A 492 5.19 -1.82 -13.08
C GLY A 492 6.24 -2.85 -13.50
N GLN A 493 6.27 -3.22 -14.77
CA GLN A 493 7.32 -4.07 -15.31
C GLN A 493 8.50 -3.22 -15.78
N VAL A 494 9.71 -3.65 -15.43
CA VAL A 494 10.98 -3.05 -15.86
C VAL A 494 11.67 -4.02 -16.80
N ASP A 495 11.91 -3.61 -18.05
CA ASP A 495 12.50 -4.50 -19.05
C ASP A 495 14.00 -4.76 -18.81
N ASP A 496 14.72 -3.75 -18.31
CA ASP A 496 16.14 -3.85 -17.99
C ASP A 496 16.47 -3.07 -16.72
N VAL A 497 16.71 -3.79 -15.63
CA VAL A 497 17.03 -3.20 -14.31
C VAL A 497 18.36 -2.40 -14.30
N ARG A 498 19.21 -2.52 -15.33
CA ARG A 498 20.44 -1.73 -15.46
C ARG A 498 20.18 -0.31 -15.96
N ARG A 499 18.95 -0.04 -16.42
CA ARG A 499 18.51 1.25 -16.97
C ARG A 499 17.55 2.01 -16.06
N VAL A 500 17.32 1.48 -14.86
CA VAL A 500 16.51 2.20 -13.86
C VAL A 500 17.24 3.44 -13.37
N VAL A 501 16.48 4.46 -13.03
CA VAL A 501 17.00 5.70 -12.44
C VAL A 501 16.49 5.84 -11.00
N THR A 502 17.15 6.67 -10.23
CA THR A 502 16.83 6.93 -8.82
C THR A 502 16.80 8.44 -8.59
N PRO A 503 16.09 8.93 -7.55
CA PRO A 503 15.94 10.37 -7.32
C PRO A 503 17.24 11.09 -6.91
N ASP A 504 18.18 10.45 -6.21
CA ASP A 504 19.38 11.10 -5.70
C ASP A 504 20.19 11.79 -6.82
N LEU A 505 20.60 13.06 -6.63
CA LEU A 505 21.40 13.80 -7.59
C LEU A 505 22.77 13.14 -7.84
N LYS A 506 23.23 13.12 -9.08
CA LYS A 506 24.40 12.33 -9.51
C LYS A 506 25.67 13.15 -9.71
N ARG A 507 25.59 14.31 -10.41
CA ARG A 507 26.82 15.00 -10.84
C ARG A 507 26.65 16.51 -10.96
N PRO A 508 27.53 17.32 -10.34
CA PRO A 508 27.59 18.74 -10.58
C PRO A 508 27.81 19.08 -12.08
N GLY A 509 27.16 20.14 -12.54
CA GLY A 509 27.15 20.57 -13.95
C GLY A 509 26.01 19.96 -14.78
N ASN A 510 25.27 19.00 -14.27
CA ASN A 510 24.05 18.52 -14.90
C ASN A 510 22.91 19.51 -14.71
N ARG A 511 21.99 19.53 -15.67
CA ARG A 511 20.84 20.45 -15.66
C ARG A 511 19.64 19.81 -14.97
N LEU A 512 18.83 20.65 -14.32
CA LEU A 512 17.55 20.24 -13.74
C LEU A 512 16.40 20.73 -14.61
N ALA A 513 15.51 19.82 -14.97
CA ALA A 513 14.28 20.11 -15.71
C ALA A 513 13.06 19.77 -14.84
N VAL A 514 12.04 20.64 -14.89
CA VAL A 514 10.67 20.29 -14.43
C VAL A 514 9.86 19.88 -15.64
N ILE A 515 9.20 18.72 -15.55
CA ILE A 515 8.26 18.18 -16.53
C ILE A 515 6.87 18.23 -15.93
N GLY A 516 5.88 18.68 -16.71
CA GLY A 516 4.50 18.88 -16.25
C GLY A 516 4.19 20.34 -15.91
N LEU A 517 2.91 20.64 -15.77
CA LEU A 517 2.39 21.99 -15.53
C LEU A 517 2.06 22.17 -14.05
N THR A 518 2.62 23.19 -13.42
CA THR A 518 2.29 23.61 -12.05
C THR A 518 1.00 24.44 -12.05
N ARG A 519 0.10 24.14 -11.12
CA ARG A 519 -1.15 24.90 -10.89
C ARG A 519 -1.22 25.38 -9.45
N ASP A 520 -2.21 26.21 -9.15
CA ASP A 520 -2.50 26.71 -7.80
C ASP A 520 -3.38 25.75 -6.98
N ASP A 521 -3.00 24.48 -6.97
CA ASP A 521 -3.67 23.38 -6.27
C ASP A 521 -3.23 23.36 -4.80
N LEU A 522 -3.87 24.15 -3.93
CA LEU A 522 -3.43 24.39 -2.55
C LEU A 522 -4.21 23.59 -1.50
N ALA A 523 -5.47 23.23 -1.79
CA ALA A 523 -6.30 22.48 -0.85
C ALA A 523 -5.79 21.04 -0.67
N GLY A 524 -5.72 20.57 0.56
CA GLY A 524 -5.20 19.26 0.93
C GLY A 524 -3.68 19.16 0.95
N SER A 525 -2.94 20.24 0.66
CA SER A 525 -1.47 20.26 0.58
C SER A 525 -0.78 20.33 1.97
N GLN A 526 0.53 20.12 1.99
CA GLN A 526 1.34 20.35 3.20
C GLN A 526 1.35 21.83 3.63
N LEU A 527 1.21 22.78 2.70
CA LEU A 527 1.02 24.19 3.05
C LEU A 527 -0.24 24.42 3.90
N GLU A 528 -1.33 23.74 3.52
CA GLU A 528 -2.58 23.82 4.31
C GLU A 528 -2.44 23.09 5.64
N ALA A 529 -1.81 21.93 5.66
CA ALA A 529 -1.54 21.15 6.88
C ALA A 529 -0.69 21.93 7.90
N LEU A 530 0.25 22.76 7.44
CA LEU A 530 1.06 23.65 8.27
C LEU A 530 0.35 24.97 8.65
N GLY A 531 -0.88 25.19 8.15
CA GLY A 531 -1.63 26.41 8.40
C GLY A 531 -1.04 27.66 7.73
N VAL A 532 -0.26 27.52 6.66
CA VAL A 532 0.27 28.64 5.86
C VAL A 532 -0.81 29.20 4.94
N VAL A 533 -1.64 28.36 4.41
CA VAL A 533 -2.81 28.70 3.57
C VAL A 533 -4.02 27.89 4.04
N THR A 534 -5.22 28.37 3.80
CA THR A 534 -6.47 27.63 4.04
C THR A 534 -7.36 27.76 2.81
N GLY A 535 -7.96 26.64 2.37
CA GLY A 535 -8.77 26.60 1.16
C GLY A 535 -7.92 26.58 -0.12
N GLY A 536 -8.51 27.00 -1.22
CA GLY A 536 -7.96 26.84 -2.55
C GLY A 536 -8.70 25.74 -3.33
N GLN A 537 -8.13 25.37 -4.46
CA GLN A 537 -8.64 24.27 -5.29
C GLN A 537 -7.93 22.96 -4.93
N VAL A 538 -8.67 21.86 -4.99
CA VAL A 538 -8.06 20.52 -4.98
C VAL A 538 -7.39 20.27 -6.34
N PRO A 539 -6.29 19.48 -6.38
CA PRO A 539 -5.68 19.07 -7.62
C PRO A 539 -6.69 18.36 -8.54
N ARG A 540 -6.69 18.72 -9.82
CA ARG A 540 -7.55 18.10 -10.83
C ARG A 540 -6.74 17.20 -11.74
N ILE A 541 -7.15 15.95 -11.84
CA ILE A 541 -6.52 14.93 -12.66
C ILE A 541 -7.06 14.98 -14.09
N ASP A 542 -6.13 15.04 -15.05
CA ASP A 542 -6.34 14.79 -16.47
C ASP A 542 -5.56 13.52 -16.84
N ALA A 543 -6.18 12.37 -16.70
CA ALA A 543 -5.55 11.07 -16.86
C ALA A 543 -4.98 10.82 -18.27
N PRO A 544 -5.64 11.23 -19.38
CA PRO A 544 -5.05 11.18 -20.72
C PRO A 544 -3.74 11.98 -20.85
N SER A 545 -3.68 13.19 -20.32
CA SER A 545 -2.44 14.00 -20.31
C SER A 545 -1.37 13.36 -19.44
N CYS A 546 -1.73 12.78 -18.29
CA CYS A 546 -0.80 12.04 -17.44
C CYS A 546 -0.22 10.82 -18.19
N ARG A 547 -1.05 10.06 -18.89
CA ARG A 547 -0.60 8.90 -19.69
C ARG A 547 0.45 9.28 -20.72
N GLU A 548 0.24 10.38 -21.45
CA GLU A 548 1.21 10.83 -22.45
C GLU A 548 2.51 11.29 -21.77
N THR A 549 2.42 12.02 -20.68
CA THR A 549 3.60 12.43 -19.88
C THR A 549 4.39 11.20 -19.41
N PHE A 550 3.74 10.18 -18.88
CA PHE A 550 4.38 8.94 -18.43
C PHE A 550 5.10 8.21 -19.58
N ARG A 551 4.48 8.12 -20.76
CA ARG A 551 5.11 7.49 -21.94
C ARG A 551 6.33 8.23 -22.42
N ARG A 552 6.27 9.58 -22.45
CA ARG A 552 7.39 10.43 -22.86
C ARG A 552 8.54 10.34 -21.86
N LEU A 553 8.24 10.43 -20.57
CA LEU A 553 9.23 10.30 -19.50
C LEU A 553 9.91 8.92 -19.53
N ALA A 554 9.15 7.84 -19.55
CA ALA A 554 9.68 6.48 -19.60
C ALA A 554 10.58 6.25 -20.85
N ARG A 555 10.21 6.84 -21.99
CA ARG A 555 11.06 6.81 -23.19
C ARG A 555 12.38 7.55 -22.96
N ALA A 556 12.34 8.75 -22.40
CA ALA A 556 13.55 9.54 -22.13
C ALA A 556 14.49 8.83 -21.15
N ILE A 557 13.96 8.18 -20.12
CA ILE A 557 14.73 7.34 -19.17
C ILE A 557 15.35 6.15 -19.91
N ARG A 558 14.56 5.40 -20.64
CA ARG A 558 15.00 4.20 -21.38
C ARG A 558 16.09 4.51 -22.42
N ASP A 559 16.00 5.66 -23.06
CA ASP A 559 16.99 6.13 -24.03
C ASP A 559 18.27 6.68 -23.35
N GLY A 560 18.33 6.73 -22.01
CA GLY A 560 19.47 7.22 -21.23
C GLY A 560 19.58 8.75 -21.20
N GLY A 561 18.49 9.46 -21.48
CA GLY A 561 18.46 10.93 -21.46
C GLY A 561 18.34 11.52 -20.07
N ILE A 562 17.64 10.83 -19.18
CA ILE A 562 17.43 11.21 -17.79
C ILE A 562 18.26 10.26 -16.91
N ILE A 563 18.99 10.80 -15.95
CA ILE A 563 19.90 10.05 -15.07
C ILE A 563 19.49 10.06 -13.60
N ALA A 564 18.66 11.03 -13.18
CA ALA A 564 17.91 11.00 -11.95
C ALA A 564 16.51 11.58 -12.21
N CYS A 565 15.51 11.04 -11.52
CA CYS A 565 14.12 11.47 -11.64
C CYS A 565 13.43 11.32 -10.28
N HIS A 566 12.62 12.32 -9.93
CA HIS A 566 11.75 12.31 -8.75
C HIS A 566 10.38 12.85 -9.14
N ASP A 567 9.31 12.22 -8.67
CA ASP A 567 7.98 12.80 -8.80
C ASP A 567 7.85 14.03 -7.89
N ILE A 568 6.98 14.96 -8.24
CA ILE A 568 6.68 16.14 -7.42
C ILE A 568 5.32 15.91 -6.78
N SER A 569 5.34 15.40 -5.55
CA SER A 569 4.17 15.05 -4.76
C SER A 569 4.10 15.85 -3.45
N ASP A 570 4.07 15.21 -2.28
CA ASP A 570 3.94 15.87 -0.98
C ASP A 570 5.05 16.91 -0.74
N GLY A 571 4.64 18.13 -0.40
CA GLY A 571 5.57 19.24 -0.18
C GLY A 571 6.05 19.95 -1.44
N GLY A 572 5.67 19.49 -2.64
CA GLY A 572 5.90 20.16 -3.91
C GLY A 572 7.34 20.14 -4.41
N LEU A 573 7.64 21.06 -5.35
CA LEU A 573 8.91 21.08 -6.09
C LEU A 573 10.14 21.22 -5.19
N LEU A 574 10.13 22.15 -4.22
CA LEU A 574 11.31 22.37 -3.41
C LEU A 574 11.58 21.23 -2.43
N ALA A 575 10.55 20.55 -1.95
CA ALA A 575 10.71 19.33 -1.16
C ALA A 575 11.38 18.23 -1.99
N ALA A 576 10.87 17.96 -3.19
CA ALA A 576 11.44 16.96 -4.10
C ALA A 576 12.92 17.26 -4.43
N VAL A 577 13.27 18.51 -4.77
CA VAL A 577 14.67 18.88 -5.04
C VAL A 577 15.54 18.76 -3.78
N ALA A 578 15.02 19.11 -2.61
CA ALA A 578 15.75 18.95 -1.35
C ALA A 578 16.05 17.46 -1.05
N GLU A 579 15.09 16.57 -1.28
CA GLU A 579 15.24 15.12 -1.12
C GLU A 579 16.27 14.55 -2.11
N MET A 580 16.22 14.98 -3.37
CA MET A 580 17.24 14.63 -4.38
C MET A 580 18.64 15.08 -3.95
N ALA A 581 18.76 16.31 -3.45
CA ALA A 581 20.03 16.87 -2.97
C ALA A 581 20.55 16.17 -1.71
N ILE A 582 19.66 15.85 -0.76
CA ILE A 582 20.00 15.06 0.44
C ILE A 582 20.51 13.69 0.02
N GLY A 583 19.76 12.99 -0.87
CA GLY A 583 20.15 11.67 -1.35
C GLY A 583 21.51 11.67 -2.04
N GLY A 584 21.76 12.62 -2.94
CA GLY A 584 23.02 12.76 -3.66
C GLY A 584 24.18 13.30 -2.84
N GLY A 585 23.93 13.96 -1.70
CA GLY A 585 24.94 14.64 -0.90
C GLY A 585 25.56 15.85 -1.61
N ILE A 586 24.89 16.42 -2.61
CA ILE A 586 25.35 17.55 -3.45
C ILE A 586 24.23 18.58 -3.60
N GLY A 587 24.58 19.84 -3.89
CA GLY A 587 23.63 20.94 -3.96
C GLY A 587 22.96 21.12 -5.32
N ALA A 588 22.00 22.04 -5.34
CA ALA A 588 21.29 22.42 -6.54
C ALA A 588 20.94 23.92 -6.55
N THR A 589 20.74 24.49 -7.74
CA THR A 589 20.10 25.78 -7.94
C THR A 589 18.73 25.58 -8.56
N ILE A 590 17.74 26.37 -8.15
CA ILE A 590 16.38 26.38 -8.71
C ILE A 590 15.91 27.82 -8.93
N ASP A 591 15.42 28.09 -10.13
CA ASP A 591 14.79 29.36 -10.53
C ASP A 591 13.27 29.10 -10.73
N LEU A 592 12.46 29.56 -9.76
CA LEU A 592 11.01 29.38 -9.78
C LEU A 592 10.35 30.14 -10.93
N GLY A 593 10.96 31.23 -11.41
CA GLY A 593 10.45 31.99 -12.54
C GLY A 593 10.49 31.24 -13.88
N LYS A 594 11.22 30.12 -13.94
CA LYS A 594 11.31 29.26 -15.14
C LYS A 594 10.38 28.05 -15.10
N VAL A 595 9.75 27.77 -13.97
CA VAL A 595 8.88 26.62 -13.82
C VAL A 595 7.62 26.76 -14.69
N PRO A 596 7.25 25.77 -15.51
CA PRO A 596 5.99 25.81 -16.24
C PRO A 596 4.82 25.91 -15.28
N ALA A 597 4.16 27.06 -15.22
CA ALA A 597 3.09 27.32 -14.27
C ALA A 597 1.91 28.05 -14.90
N LEU A 598 0.71 27.70 -14.43
CA LEU A 598 -0.56 28.39 -14.71
C LEU A 598 -1.21 28.73 -13.37
N LEU A 599 -1.04 29.98 -12.94
CA LEU A 599 -1.53 30.46 -11.66
C LEU A 599 -2.76 31.34 -11.87
N GLY A 600 -3.83 31.09 -11.11
CA GLY A 600 -5.12 31.79 -11.20
C GLY A 600 -5.16 33.20 -10.59
N GLY A 601 -4.00 33.81 -10.31
CA GLY A 601 -3.94 35.19 -9.77
C GLY A 601 -3.00 35.38 -8.59
N ALA A 602 -2.29 34.35 -8.14
CA ALA A 602 -1.25 34.51 -7.12
C ALA A 602 -0.14 35.45 -7.62
N GLN A 603 0.28 36.42 -6.80
CA GLN A 603 1.29 37.42 -7.13
C GLN A 603 2.33 37.54 -6.00
N GLY A 604 3.50 38.06 -6.34
CA GLY A 604 4.55 38.30 -5.38
C GLY A 604 4.96 37.01 -4.63
N ARG A 605 5.11 37.12 -3.34
CA ARG A 605 5.52 35.99 -2.50
C ARG A 605 4.56 34.80 -2.51
N HIS A 606 3.27 35.03 -2.70
CA HIS A 606 2.28 33.96 -2.79
C HIS A 606 2.47 33.14 -4.08
N ALA A 607 2.91 33.77 -5.19
CA ALA A 607 3.25 33.04 -6.40
C ALA A 607 4.48 32.13 -6.19
N ASP A 608 5.52 32.66 -5.50
CA ASP A 608 6.71 31.87 -5.16
C ASP A 608 6.36 30.65 -4.29
N LEU A 609 5.57 30.87 -3.22
CA LEU A 609 5.11 29.78 -2.33
C LEU A 609 4.25 28.74 -3.08
N THR A 610 3.38 29.21 -3.97
CA THR A 610 2.53 28.34 -4.79
C THR A 610 3.38 27.48 -5.72
N ILE A 611 4.30 28.06 -6.49
CA ILE A 611 5.15 27.30 -7.43
C ILE A 611 6.05 26.32 -6.67
N ALA A 612 6.59 26.77 -5.54
CA ALA A 612 7.52 25.98 -4.73
C ALA A 612 6.87 24.75 -4.08
N PHE A 613 5.62 24.88 -3.59
CA PHE A 613 5.06 23.92 -2.64
C PHE A 613 3.68 23.37 -3.02
N THR A 614 3.09 23.77 -4.15
CA THR A 614 1.85 23.14 -4.62
C THR A 614 2.11 21.67 -4.98
N GLU A 615 1.08 20.83 -4.80
CA GLU A 615 1.15 19.39 -4.99
C GLU A 615 0.35 18.95 -6.24
N THR A 616 0.42 19.74 -7.30
CA THR A 616 -0.17 19.38 -8.60
C THR A 616 0.41 18.04 -9.08
N PRO A 617 -0.42 17.02 -9.33
CA PRO A 617 0.06 15.69 -9.73
C PRO A 617 0.68 15.65 -11.13
N CYS A 618 1.33 14.52 -11.43
CA CYS A 618 1.95 14.24 -12.74
C CYS A 618 3.02 15.26 -13.14
N ARG A 619 3.82 15.69 -12.17
CA ARG A 619 5.01 16.52 -12.39
C ARG A 619 6.26 15.77 -11.91
N PHE A 620 7.39 16.04 -12.58
CA PHE A 620 8.65 15.42 -12.25
C PHE A 620 9.78 16.44 -12.27
N VAL A 621 10.77 16.26 -11.40
CA VAL A 621 12.06 16.92 -11.50
C VAL A 621 13.10 15.91 -11.96
N CYS A 622 13.84 16.25 -13.02
CA CYS A 622 14.77 15.34 -13.66
C CYS A 622 16.16 15.94 -13.76
N GLU A 623 17.19 15.15 -13.45
CA GLU A 623 18.58 15.48 -13.73
C GLU A 623 18.96 14.94 -15.11
N VAL A 624 19.53 15.81 -15.93
CA VAL A 624 19.89 15.54 -17.32
C VAL A 624 21.33 15.94 -17.58
N ALA A 625 22.11 15.03 -18.13
CA ALA A 625 23.49 15.31 -18.52
C ALA A 625 23.56 16.32 -19.69
N PRO A 626 24.58 17.19 -19.77
CA PRO A 626 24.70 18.22 -20.82
C PRO A 626 24.61 17.66 -22.24
N GLU A 627 25.18 16.50 -22.50
CA GLU A 627 25.16 15.81 -23.80
C GLU A 627 23.76 15.38 -24.24
N SER A 628 22.85 15.13 -23.31
CA SER A 628 21.46 14.74 -23.57
C SER A 628 20.51 15.95 -23.67
N ALA A 629 20.95 17.12 -23.23
CA ALA A 629 20.10 18.31 -23.08
C ALA A 629 19.42 18.75 -24.39
N THR A 630 20.08 18.57 -25.54
CA THR A 630 19.56 18.96 -26.87
C THR A 630 18.38 18.06 -27.31
N ARG A 631 18.25 16.85 -26.76
CA ARG A 631 17.21 15.91 -27.16
C ARG A 631 15.94 16.00 -26.29
N MET A 632 15.96 16.80 -25.21
CA MET A 632 14.81 16.91 -24.31
C MET A 632 13.54 17.36 -25.03
N GLY A 633 13.65 18.32 -25.98
CA GLY A 633 12.50 18.75 -26.77
C GLY A 633 11.92 17.67 -27.68
N GLU A 634 12.74 16.72 -28.17
CA GLU A 634 12.28 15.56 -28.93
C GLU A 634 11.53 14.55 -28.03
N TRP A 635 12.11 14.21 -26.87
CA TRP A 635 11.49 13.25 -25.95
C TRP A 635 10.18 13.78 -25.37
N LEU A 636 10.11 15.08 -25.05
CA LEU A 636 8.98 15.72 -24.37
C LEU A 636 8.10 16.55 -25.31
N ASP A 637 8.12 16.25 -26.61
CA ASP A 637 7.27 16.94 -27.59
C ASP A 637 5.80 16.91 -27.17
N GLY A 638 5.18 18.08 -27.09
CA GLY A 638 3.80 18.27 -26.66
C GLY A 638 3.56 18.28 -25.14
N ILE A 639 4.58 18.02 -24.31
CA ILE A 639 4.48 18.07 -22.85
C ILE A 639 5.07 19.39 -22.34
N PRO A 640 4.43 20.11 -21.42
CA PRO A 640 5.05 21.26 -20.76
C PRO A 640 6.30 20.85 -19.98
N TRP A 641 7.42 21.51 -20.24
CA TRP A 641 8.66 21.32 -19.49
C TRP A 641 9.57 22.53 -19.60
N ALA A 642 10.48 22.69 -18.65
CA ALA A 642 11.51 23.74 -18.73
C ALA A 642 12.76 23.38 -17.93
N TRP A 643 13.89 24.00 -18.32
CA TRP A 643 15.09 24.02 -17.50
C TRP A 643 14.89 24.99 -16.35
N VAL A 644 15.02 24.49 -15.10
CA VAL A 644 14.75 25.28 -13.90
C VAL A 644 15.99 25.49 -13.03
N GLY A 645 17.10 24.80 -13.32
CA GLY A 645 18.29 24.89 -12.49
C GLY A 645 19.41 23.95 -12.93
N GLU A 646 20.36 23.76 -12.04
CA GLU A 646 21.51 22.88 -12.26
C GLU A 646 22.00 22.26 -10.93
N VAL A 647 22.68 21.14 -11.03
CA VAL A 647 23.36 20.48 -9.93
C VAL A 647 24.69 21.17 -9.68
N VAL A 648 24.99 21.54 -8.44
CA VAL A 648 26.21 22.30 -8.07
C VAL A 648 27.02 21.57 -7.01
N THR A 649 28.32 21.87 -6.97
CA THR A 649 29.24 21.29 -5.97
C THR A 649 28.99 21.84 -4.56
N ALA A 650 28.52 23.11 -4.46
CA ALA A 650 28.25 23.74 -3.18
C ALA A 650 27.14 22.97 -2.42
N PRO A 651 27.34 22.54 -1.16
CA PRO A 651 26.37 21.73 -0.43
C PRO A 651 25.21 22.59 0.10
N GLU A 652 24.44 23.14 -0.79
CA GLU A 652 23.28 23.99 -0.50
C GLU A 652 22.24 23.95 -1.62
N LEU A 653 21.00 24.25 -1.29
CA LEU A 653 19.94 24.54 -2.25
C LEU A 653 19.79 26.06 -2.35
N SER A 654 20.13 26.61 -3.51
CA SER A 654 19.95 28.02 -3.85
C SER A 654 18.65 28.19 -4.65
N ILE A 655 17.80 29.12 -4.23
CA ILE A 655 16.45 29.32 -4.76
C ILE A 655 16.34 30.77 -5.24
N THR A 656 15.97 30.96 -6.51
CA THR A 656 15.61 32.25 -7.06
C THR A 656 14.10 32.31 -7.23
N GLY A 657 13.43 33.25 -6.57
CA GLY A 657 11.98 33.48 -6.71
C GLY A 657 11.62 34.11 -8.06
N CYS A 658 10.34 34.08 -8.42
CA CYS A 658 9.81 34.64 -9.68
C CYS A 658 10.13 36.12 -9.89
N PHE A 659 10.36 36.84 -8.81
CA PHE A 659 10.65 38.29 -8.82
C PHE A 659 12.14 38.60 -8.46
N GLY A 660 13.02 37.61 -8.57
CA GLY A 660 14.46 37.76 -8.37
C GLY A 660 14.92 37.77 -6.90
N ALA A 661 14.07 37.43 -5.95
CA ALA A 661 14.49 37.22 -4.58
C ALA A 661 15.35 35.96 -4.48
N GLU A 662 16.52 36.03 -3.84
CA GLU A 662 17.43 34.90 -3.67
C GLU A 662 17.43 34.41 -2.23
N GLU A 663 17.33 33.12 -2.03
CA GLU A 663 17.48 32.43 -0.76
C GLU A 663 18.39 31.21 -0.91
N SER A 664 19.10 30.84 0.14
CA SER A 664 19.90 29.61 0.17
C SER A 664 19.73 28.87 1.48
N VAL A 665 19.63 27.55 1.41
CA VAL A 665 19.56 26.68 2.57
C VAL A 665 20.65 25.61 2.48
N LYS A 666 21.49 25.54 3.51
CA LYS A 666 22.57 24.54 3.59
C LYS A 666 22.01 23.13 3.62
N LEU A 667 22.66 22.21 2.92
CA LEU A 667 22.23 20.81 2.79
C LEU A 667 22.15 20.08 4.14
N ASP A 668 23.07 20.41 5.08
CA ASP A 668 23.04 19.84 6.43
C ASP A 668 21.82 20.29 7.25
N ARG A 669 21.30 21.51 7.00
CA ARG A 669 20.06 22.00 7.61
C ARG A 669 18.84 21.30 7.02
N LEU A 670 18.79 21.11 5.70
CA LEU A 670 17.75 20.35 5.02
C LEU A 670 17.71 18.91 5.55
N ALA A 671 18.85 18.24 5.57
CA ALA A 671 18.96 16.86 6.07
C ALA A 671 18.57 16.72 7.56
N ARG A 672 18.95 17.71 8.40
CA ARG A 672 18.53 17.72 9.83
C ARG A 672 17.02 17.91 9.97
N ALA A 673 16.40 18.81 9.22
CA ALA A 673 14.96 19.00 9.24
C ALA A 673 14.24 17.73 8.80
N TRP A 674 14.67 17.14 7.68
CA TRP A 674 14.09 15.90 7.14
C TRP A 674 14.23 14.69 8.09
N ARG A 675 15.35 14.60 8.84
CA ARG A 675 15.60 13.54 9.84
C ARG A 675 15.19 13.90 11.27
N SER A 676 14.50 15.02 11.47
CA SER A 676 14.21 15.54 12.82
C SER A 676 13.28 14.64 13.63
N ARG A 677 12.43 13.84 12.98
CA ARG A 677 11.47 12.97 13.65
C ARG A 677 12.05 11.57 13.83
N LYS A 678 12.80 11.43 14.93
CA LYS A 678 13.08 10.11 15.49
C LYS A 678 11.97 9.80 16.48
N THR A 679 11.23 8.73 16.30
CA THR A 679 10.43 8.22 17.40
C THR A 679 11.41 7.88 18.51
N SER A 680 11.30 8.57 19.65
CA SER A 680 12.01 8.18 20.86
C SER A 680 11.64 6.73 21.16
N SER A 681 12.63 5.87 21.18
CA SER A 681 12.57 4.47 21.61
C SER A 681 11.91 4.34 22.98
#